data_a9aa9ba865e48cf121bae1f2b19f9994
#
_entry.id   a9aa9ba865e48cf121bae1f2b19f9994
#
_cell.length_a   1.000
_cell.length_b   1.000
_cell.length_c   1.000
_cell.angle_alpha   90.00
_cell.angle_beta   90.00
_cell.angle_gamma   90.00
#
_symmetry.space_group_name_H-M   'P 1'
#
loop_
_entity.id
_entity.type
_entity.pdbx_description
1 polymer ?
#
loop_
_entity_poly.entity_id
_entity_poly.type
_entity_poly.pdbx_seq_one_letter_code
_entity_poly.pdbx_strand_id
1 'polypeptide(L)'
;MKRLTLLPGLLFLMLQAAFSQESGSCKPVNLVCDYLVNPLGIDNPAPRLSWMLNDARKGARQTACQVIVDKDSLELIAGKGTIWDSGKKDSEQILITYSGQELRPFTKYYWRVNVWDMDGVISSSAINSFETGMMGMEHWQGAWISDNKDINYRPAPYFRKVFDARKKIWSARAYIAVAGLYELYINGEKIGNHRLDPLYTRFDRRNFYVTYDITSQIQKGKNAIGVLLGNGWYNHQSMAVWDFHRAPWRNRPAFCMDVRITYEDGSVEVVSTERDWKTSSGALIFNSIYTAEHYDARLEQKGWNTVNFDDSKWNGVGYRAVPSQNVVSQQVQPIRAVETIPVKIWKKLNDTTYVFDFARNMAGVTRIKVSGEEGTVVRLKHGERLYDNGRVNTSNIDVYHRPVDNSDPFQTDILVLSGKGEDEFMARFNYKGFRYVEVTSTNPLVLNENNLTAYFVHSDVPQKGMIHTSNALINRLWWATNNAYLSNLMGYPTDCPQREKNGWTGDGHFAIETALYNYDGITVYEKWLADHRDEQQPNGVLPDIIPTGGWGYGTDNGLDWTSTIALIPWNIYMFYGDHKLLADCYENIKRYVDYVDRTSPTGLTSWGRGDWVPVKSHSSKELTSSVYFYVDTKILANAAKMFNKTEDYKYYSALANKIKNAINDKFLNRETGIYGSGVQTEQSVPLQWGIVPEELKRKVARNLAKQVEAAGFHLDVGVLGAKAILNALSENGEAETAYKLAAQDTYPSWGCWIANGATTLLENWDLNATRDISDNHMMFGEIGGWFYKGLGGIFPDPENPGFKHILLRPNFPSGLNELEARYQSPYGEICSKWERKKNRIVYHVTVPANSTATFYAPDNVKGERAVNLEAGKHILELPIKRAVY
;
A
#
# COMPACT_ATOMS: atom_id res chain seq x y z
N MET A 1 4.33 34.35 -35.93
CA MET A 1 4.93 33.04 -35.80
C MET A 1 4.27 32.34 -34.65
N LYS A 2 3.45 31.30 -34.94
CA LYS A 2 2.59 30.63 -34.00
C LYS A 2 3.42 29.71 -33.13
N ARG A 3 3.37 29.87 -31.80
CA ARG A 3 3.91 28.91 -30.84
C ARG A 3 2.84 27.82 -30.61
N LEU A 4 3.16 26.61 -31.03
CA LEU A 4 2.44 25.41 -30.67
C LEU A 4 2.82 25.03 -29.24
N THR A 5 1.86 25.06 -28.33
CA THR A 5 1.95 24.43 -27.03
C THR A 5 1.56 22.97 -27.18
N LEU A 6 2.54 22.07 -27.15
CA LEU A 6 2.31 20.63 -27.00
C LEU A 6 2.14 20.30 -25.51
N LEU A 7 0.95 19.90 -25.15
CA LEU A 7 0.67 19.18 -23.88
C LEU A 7 1.32 17.79 -23.91
N PRO A 8 1.81 17.28 -22.78
CA PRO A 8 2.25 15.88 -22.68
C PRO A 8 1.05 14.96 -22.47
N GLY A 9 0.44 14.60 -23.58
CA GLY A 9 -0.59 13.57 -23.64
C GLY A 9 -0.08 12.41 -24.49
N LEU A 10 0.92 11.66 -24.01
CA LEU A 10 1.34 10.41 -24.67
C LEU A 10 2.19 9.58 -23.70
N LEU A 11 1.52 8.77 -22.87
CA LEU A 11 1.96 7.41 -22.52
C LEU A 11 0.79 6.63 -21.89
N PHE A 12 -0.32 6.57 -22.61
CA PHE A 12 -1.47 5.71 -22.27
C PHE A 12 -1.84 4.88 -23.51
N LEU A 13 -0.84 4.26 -24.10
CA LEU A 13 -1.03 3.36 -25.25
C LEU A 13 -0.05 2.21 -25.09
N MET A 14 -0.43 1.22 -24.32
CA MET A 14 -0.12 -0.21 -24.54
C MET A 14 -0.76 -1.03 -23.43
N LEU A 15 -2.02 -1.35 -23.60
CA LEU A 15 -2.72 -2.58 -23.24
C LEU A 15 -4.21 -2.46 -23.60
N GLN A 16 -4.49 -1.95 -24.81
CA GLN A 16 -5.72 -2.35 -25.47
C GLN A 16 -5.38 -3.64 -26.26
N ALA A 17 -5.39 -4.77 -25.57
CA ALA A 17 -5.63 -6.03 -26.24
C ALA A 17 -6.98 -5.88 -26.93
N ALA A 18 -6.98 -5.97 -28.24
CA ALA A 18 -8.19 -6.01 -29.05
C ALA A 18 -9.03 -7.22 -28.60
N PHE A 19 -9.98 -6.98 -27.69
CA PHE A 19 -11.05 -7.92 -27.44
C PHE A 19 -11.99 -7.83 -28.64
N SER A 20 -11.85 -8.76 -29.57
CA SER A 20 -12.91 -9.05 -30.51
C SER A 20 -14.16 -9.39 -29.71
N GLN A 21 -15.23 -8.64 -29.91
CA GLN A 21 -16.56 -8.99 -29.41
C GLN A 21 -16.98 -10.34 -30.04
N GLU A 22 -16.65 -11.45 -29.37
CA GLU A 22 -17.43 -12.66 -29.52
C GLU A 22 -18.69 -12.47 -28.69
N SER A 23 -19.79 -12.31 -29.40
CA SER A 23 -21.11 -12.15 -28.83
C SER A 23 -21.53 -13.43 -28.08
N GLY A 24 -21.78 -13.34 -26.78
CA GLY A 24 -22.75 -14.21 -26.14
C GLY A 24 -22.25 -15.28 -25.17
N SER A 25 -21.09 -15.18 -24.52
CA SER A 25 -20.78 -16.11 -23.43
C SER A 25 -20.14 -15.38 -22.22
N CYS A 26 -20.59 -15.74 -21.03
CA CYS A 26 -20.03 -15.27 -19.77
C CYS A 26 -18.67 -15.95 -19.54
N LYS A 27 -17.57 -15.26 -19.83
CA LYS A 27 -16.22 -15.83 -19.76
C LYS A 27 -15.52 -15.48 -18.46
N PRO A 28 -15.04 -16.46 -17.66
CA PRO A 28 -14.22 -16.17 -16.49
C PRO A 28 -12.82 -15.72 -16.92
N VAL A 29 -12.36 -14.59 -16.35
CA VAL A 29 -11.09 -13.90 -16.63
C VAL A 29 -10.42 -13.45 -15.36
N ASN A 30 -9.20 -12.93 -15.44
CA ASN A 30 -8.45 -12.37 -14.32
C ASN A 30 -8.37 -13.31 -13.10
N LEU A 31 -7.97 -14.56 -13.37
CA LEU A 31 -7.82 -15.58 -12.33
C LEU A 31 -6.66 -15.24 -11.41
N VAL A 32 -6.90 -15.25 -10.10
CA VAL A 32 -5.89 -15.03 -9.07
C VAL A 32 -5.99 -16.08 -7.95
N CYS A 33 -4.85 -16.36 -7.35
CA CYS A 33 -4.69 -17.22 -6.19
C CYS A 33 -4.16 -16.36 -5.04
N ASP A 34 -4.92 -16.26 -3.93
CA ASP A 34 -4.65 -15.31 -2.84
C ASP A 34 -4.30 -13.89 -3.35
N TYR A 35 -5.09 -13.39 -4.32
CA TYR A 35 -4.97 -12.07 -4.97
C TYR A 35 -3.68 -11.84 -5.78
N LEU A 36 -2.92 -12.90 -6.07
CA LEU A 36 -1.72 -12.86 -6.90
C LEU A 36 -1.91 -13.70 -8.19
N VAL A 37 -1.28 -13.26 -9.26
CA VAL A 37 -1.29 -13.97 -10.54
C VAL A 37 -0.17 -15.01 -10.57
N ASN A 38 -0.52 -16.30 -10.68
CA ASN A 38 0.43 -17.41 -10.73
C ASN A 38 1.52 -17.34 -9.63
N PRO A 39 1.16 -17.23 -8.34
CA PRO A 39 2.13 -17.05 -7.28
C PRO A 39 3.07 -18.24 -7.15
N LEU A 40 4.33 -17.93 -6.78
CA LEU A 40 5.37 -18.91 -6.50
C LEU A 40 5.61 -19.00 -4.99
N GLY A 41 5.75 -20.22 -4.50
CA GLY A 41 6.20 -20.49 -3.16
C GLY A 41 5.16 -20.15 -2.09
N ILE A 42 3.86 -20.37 -2.34
CA ILE A 42 2.83 -20.13 -1.32
C ILE A 42 2.92 -21.15 -0.19
N ASP A 43 2.69 -20.71 1.05
CA ASP A 43 2.61 -21.59 2.23
C ASP A 43 1.17 -21.82 2.69
N ASN A 44 0.19 -21.14 2.11
CA ASN A 44 -1.21 -21.29 2.46
C ASN A 44 -1.74 -22.67 2.01
N PRO A 45 -2.15 -23.57 2.92
CA PRO A 45 -2.65 -24.89 2.56
C PRO A 45 -4.05 -24.87 1.95
N ALA A 46 -4.77 -23.74 2.07
CA ALA A 46 -6.11 -23.56 1.55
C ALA A 46 -6.24 -22.20 0.84
N PRO A 47 -5.55 -21.99 -0.31
CA PRO A 47 -5.54 -20.72 -1.00
C PRO A 47 -6.93 -20.34 -1.52
N ARG A 48 -7.19 -19.04 -1.58
CA ARG A 48 -8.41 -18.48 -2.18
C ARG A 48 -8.21 -18.34 -3.69
N LEU A 49 -9.10 -18.93 -4.46
CA LEU A 49 -9.13 -18.86 -5.90
C LEU A 49 -10.28 -17.94 -6.33
N SER A 50 -9.99 -16.93 -7.12
CA SER A 50 -11.02 -15.99 -7.57
C SER A 50 -10.86 -15.61 -9.05
N TRP A 51 -11.96 -15.11 -9.62
CA TRP A 51 -12.07 -14.71 -11.02
C TRP A 51 -13.06 -13.57 -11.19
N MET A 52 -13.03 -12.92 -12.33
CA MET A 52 -14.04 -11.97 -12.78
C MET A 52 -14.80 -12.55 -13.97
N LEU A 53 -15.95 -11.96 -14.31
CA LEU A 53 -16.73 -12.36 -15.47
C LEU A 53 -16.65 -11.28 -16.56
N ASN A 54 -16.29 -11.67 -17.77
CA ASN A 54 -16.38 -10.82 -18.95
C ASN A 54 -17.67 -11.13 -19.71
N ASP A 55 -18.71 -10.33 -19.46
CA ASP A 55 -20.01 -10.43 -20.15
C ASP A 55 -20.67 -9.04 -20.15
N ALA A 56 -20.95 -8.52 -21.34
CA ALA A 56 -21.55 -7.19 -21.52
C ALA A 56 -23.08 -7.22 -21.68
N ARG A 57 -23.70 -8.41 -21.60
CA ARG A 57 -25.16 -8.56 -21.72
C ARG A 57 -25.85 -7.91 -20.51
N LYS A 58 -27.04 -7.42 -20.75
CA LYS A 58 -27.91 -6.91 -19.69
C LYS A 58 -28.35 -8.03 -18.75
N GLY A 59 -28.25 -7.85 -17.46
CA GLY A 59 -28.53 -8.88 -16.43
C GLY A 59 -27.53 -10.04 -16.41
N ALA A 60 -26.35 -9.87 -17.02
CA ALA A 60 -25.30 -10.90 -17.07
C ALA A 60 -24.92 -11.40 -15.69
N ARG A 61 -25.00 -12.71 -15.48
CA ARG A 61 -24.63 -13.36 -14.22
C ARG A 61 -24.19 -14.80 -14.39
N GLN A 62 -23.39 -15.26 -13.47
CA GLN A 62 -23.08 -16.66 -13.24
C GLN A 62 -24.22 -17.29 -12.44
N THR A 63 -24.64 -18.50 -12.81
CA THR A 63 -25.63 -19.28 -12.07
C THR A 63 -24.98 -20.46 -11.35
N ALA A 64 -23.87 -20.97 -11.89
CA ALA A 64 -23.11 -22.03 -11.27
C ALA A 64 -21.61 -21.89 -11.60
N CYS A 65 -20.78 -22.52 -10.78
CA CYS A 65 -19.34 -22.63 -11.04
C CYS A 65 -18.81 -24.00 -10.65
N GLN A 66 -17.65 -24.33 -11.23
CA GLN A 66 -16.83 -25.50 -10.87
C GLN A 66 -15.38 -25.10 -10.97
N VAL A 67 -14.60 -25.33 -9.92
CA VAL A 67 -13.15 -25.18 -9.92
C VAL A 67 -12.52 -26.57 -9.99
N ILE A 68 -11.56 -26.74 -10.90
CA ILE A 68 -10.76 -27.96 -11.01
C ILE A 68 -9.29 -27.64 -10.88
N VAL A 69 -8.56 -28.50 -10.15
CA VAL A 69 -7.12 -28.36 -9.86
C VAL A 69 -6.41 -29.67 -10.14
N ASP A 70 -5.26 -29.60 -10.81
CA ASP A 70 -4.41 -30.76 -11.11
C ASP A 70 -2.93 -30.37 -11.08
N LYS A 71 -2.05 -31.37 -11.09
CA LYS A 71 -0.60 -31.21 -11.32
C LYS A 71 -0.23 -31.23 -12.79
N ASP A 72 -1.12 -31.71 -13.64
CA ASP A 72 -0.95 -31.75 -15.09
C ASP A 72 -2.00 -30.84 -15.77
N SER A 73 -1.52 -29.86 -16.50
CA SER A 73 -2.40 -28.96 -17.27
C SER A 73 -3.18 -29.68 -18.38
N LEU A 74 -2.70 -30.82 -18.88
CA LEU A 74 -3.41 -31.61 -19.90
C LEU A 74 -4.66 -32.28 -19.33
N GLU A 75 -4.63 -32.73 -18.07
CA GLU A 75 -5.83 -33.27 -17.42
C GLU A 75 -6.91 -32.20 -17.26
N LEU A 76 -6.52 -30.95 -16.96
CA LEU A 76 -7.47 -29.83 -16.91
C LEU A 76 -8.07 -29.53 -18.30
N ILE A 77 -7.30 -29.65 -19.39
CA ILE A 77 -7.81 -29.51 -20.76
C ILE A 77 -8.86 -30.60 -21.05
N ALA A 78 -8.62 -31.82 -20.55
CA ALA A 78 -9.57 -32.92 -20.63
C ALA A 78 -10.78 -32.78 -19.68
N GLY A 79 -10.86 -31.69 -18.92
CA GLY A 79 -11.95 -31.43 -17.97
C GLY A 79 -11.87 -32.21 -16.67
N LYS A 80 -10.67 -32.73 -16.30
CA LYS A 80 -10.45 -33.50 -15.08
C LYS A 80 -9.63 -32.71 -14.08
N GLY A 81 -9.98 -32.80 -12.80
CA GLY A 81 -9.23 -32.26 -11.67
C GLY A 81 -8.97 -33.34 -10.65
N THR A 82 -7.85 -34.12 -10.78
CA THR A 82 -7.55 -35.27 -9.92
C THR A 82 -7.15 -34.83 -8.52
N ILE A 83 -6.63 -33.62 -8.34
CA ILE A 83 -6.29 -33.06 -7.02
C ILE A 83 -7.51 -32.43 -6.36
N TRP A 84 -8.31 -31.72 -7.13
CA TRP A 84 -9.57 -31.19 -6.67
C TRP A 84 -10.54 -30.95 -7.82
N ASP A 85 -11.74 -31.43 -7.66
CA ASP A 85 -12.91 -31.06 -8.41
C ASP A 85 -13.99 -30.63 -7.41
N SER A 86 -14.32 -29.33 -7.42
CA SER A 86 -15.34 -28.79 -6.54
C SER A 86 -16.74 -29.32 -6.84
N GLY A 87 -16.90 -30.01 -7.97
CA GLY A 87 -18.20 -30.28 -8.60
C GLY A 87 -18.89 -29.00 -9.05
N LYS A 88 -19.91 -29.15 -9.89
CA LYS A 88 -20.80 -28.04 -10.25
C LYS A 88 -21.57 -27.60 -8.98
N LYS A 89 -21.45 -26.34 -8.62
CA LYS A 89 -22.18 -25.72 -7.51
C LYS A 89 -23.05 -24.60 -8.07
N ASP A 90 -24.33 -24.62 -7.78
CA ASP A 90 -25.22 -23.50 -8.08
C ASP A 90 -24.84 -22.35 -7.17
N SER A 91 -24.13 -21.38 -7.72
CA SER A 91 -23.51 -20.28 -6.97
C SER A 91 -23.11 -19.12 -7.87
N GLU A 92 -23.36 -17.92 -7.37
CA GLU A 92 -22.86 -16.65 -7.93
C GLU A 92 -21.52 -16.20 -7.31
N GLN A 93 -20.91 -17.00 -6.43
CA GLN A 93 -19.61 -16.68 -5.81
C GLN A 93 -18.49 -16.70 -6.85
N ILE A 94 -17.61 -15.73 -6.74
CA ILE A 94 -16.41 -15.57 -7.57
C ILE A 94 -15.11 -15.75 -6.77
N LEU A 95 -15.22 -16.10 -5.50
CA LEU A 95 -14.12 -16.38 -4.58
C LEU A 95 -14.41 -17.70 -3.87
N ILE A 96 -13.54 -18.67 -4.03
CA ILE A 96 -13.67 -20.01 -3.44
C ILE A 96 -12.36 -20.40 -2.76
N THR A 97 -12.45 -20.84 -1.51
CA THR A 97 -11.30 -21.41 -0.81
C THR A 97 -11.07 -22.86 -1.27
N TYR A 98 -9.84 -23.17 -1.60
CA TYR A 98 -9.43 -24.53 -1.93
C TYR A 98 -9.76 -25.50 -0.80
N SER A 99 -10.37 -26.63 -1.13
CA SER A 99 -10.76 -27.68 -0.19
C SER A 99 -10.57 -29.09 -0.79
N GLY A 100 -9.54 -29.24 -1.62
CA GLY A 100 -9.16 -30.52 -2.25
C GLY A 100 -8.24 -31.36 -1.38
N GLN A 101 -7.42 -32.18 -2.02
CA GLN A 101 -6.38 -32.95 -1.34
C GLN A 101 -5.36 -32.01 -0.69
N GLU A 102 -4.70 -32.46 0.38
CA GLU A 102 -3.61 -31.74 1.02
C GLU A 102 -2.53 -31.31 0.02
N LEU A 103 -2.22 -30.02 -0.02
CA LEU A 103 -1.17 -29.48 -0.88
C LEU A 103 0.21 -29.92 -0.36
N ARG A 104 1.07 -30.35 -1.27
CA ARG A 104 2.44 -30.79 -0.95
C ARG A 104 3.44 -29.67 -1.16
N PRO A 105 4.50 -29.55 -0.36
CA PRO A 105 5.58 -28.60 -0.58
C PRO A 105 6.19 -28.71 -1.97
N PHE A 106 6.77 -27.63 -2.48
CA PHE A 106 7.53 -27.56 -3.74
C PHE A 106 6.78 -28.12 -4.96
N THR A 107 5.46 -27.96 -4.99
CA THR A 107 4.61 -28.56 -6.02
C THR A 107 3.87 -27.48 -6.79
N LYS A 108 3.96 -27.55 -8.12
CA LYS A 108 3.19 -26.71 -9.02
C LYS A 108 1.82 -27.33 -9.27
N TYR A 109 0.79 -26.53 -9.08
CA TYR A 109 -0.61 -26.86 -9.35
C TYR A 109 -1.13 -25.96 -10.44
N TYR A 110 -1.93 -26.52 -11.32
CA TYR A 110 -2.69 -25.81 -12.35
C TYR A 110 -4.17 -25.81 -11.97
N TRP A 111 -4.89 -24.79 -12.36
CA TRP A 111 -6.30 -24.70 -12.08
C TRP A 111 -7.04 -23.91 -13.15
N ARG A 112 -8.33 -24.19 -13.29
CA ARG A 112 -9.26 -23.44 -14.10
C ARG A 112 -10.63 -23.42 -13.46
N VAL A 113 -11.48 -22.49 -13.90
CA VAL A 113 -12.88 -22.44 -13.50
C VAL A 113 -13.76 -22.60 -14.73
N ASN A 114 -14.82 -23.37 -14.57
CA ASN A 114 -15.95 -23.46 -15.46
C ASN A 114 -17.11 -22.68 -14.83
N VAL A 115 -17.81 -21.86 -15.61
CA VAL A 115 -18.98 -21.13 -15.16
C VAL A 115 -20.16 -21.42 -16.08
N TRP A 116 -21.36 -21.45 -15.52
CA TRP A 116 -22.62 -21.49 -16.25
C TRP A 116 -23.26 -20.11 -16.13
N ASP A 117 -23.62 -19.54 -17.24
CA ASP A 117 -24.27 -18.24 -17.29
C ASP A 117 -25.80 -18.32 -17.05
N MET A 118 -26.49 -17.18 -17.15
CA MET A 118 -27.93 -17.07 -16.95
C MET A 118 -28.76 -17.87 -17.95
N ASP A 119 -28.17 -18.26 -19.08
CA ASP A 119 -28.80 -19.08 -20.12
C ASP A 119 -28.40 -20.56 -20.01
N GLY A 120 -27.64 -20.93 -18.99
CA GLY A 120 -27.10 -22.28 -18.76
C GLY A 120 -25.94 -22.66 -19.67
N VAL A 121 -25.36 -21.70 -20.41
CA VAL A 121 -24.20 -21.94 -21.28
C VAL A 121 -22.92 -22.00 -20.44
N ILE A 122 -22.12 -23.06 -20.66
CA ILE A 122 -20.84 -23.24 -19.98
C ILE A 122 -19.72 -22.50 -20.71
N SER A 123 -18.90 -21.83 -19.93
CA SER A 123 -17.63 -21.22 -20.37
C SER A 123 -16.50 -21.57 -19.42
N SER A 124 -15.32 -21.81 -19.96
CA SER A 124 -14.14 -22.16 -19.19
C SER A 124 -13.10 -21.03 -19.24
N SER A 125 -12.40 -20.83 -18.15
CA SER A 125 -11.28 -19.90 -18.10
C SER A 125 -10.05 -20.41 -18.86
N ALA A 126 -9.05 -19.55 -19.03
CA ALA A 126 -7.67 -19.99 -19.22
C ALA A 126 -7.20 -20.82 -18.01
N ILE A 127 -6.13 -21.59 -18.20
CA ILE A 127 -5.47 -22.32 -17.12
C ILE A 127 -4.45 -21.39 -16.46
N ASN A 128 -4.58 -21.23 -15.14
CA ASN A 128 -3.63 -20.55 -14.30
C ASN A 128 -2.91 -21.54 -13.40
N SER A 129 -1.91 -21.10 -12.66
CA SER A 129 -1.15 -21.95 -11.75
C SER A 129 -0.85 -21.26 -10.42
N PHE A 130 -0.53 -22.06 -9.43
CA PHE A 130 0.18 -21.64 -8.23
C PHE A 130 1.21 -22.72 -7.86
N GLU A 131 2.26 -22.30 -7.15
CA GLU A 131 3.30 -23.23 -6.72
C GLU A 131 3.50 -23.09 -5.21
N THR A 132 3.47 -24.21 -4.49
CA THR A 132 3.70 -24.22 -3.04
C THR A 132 5.18 -24.02 -2.72
N GLY A 133 5.43 -23.39 -1.57
CA GLY A 133 6.78 -23.15 -1.06
C GLY A 133 7.25 -24.20 -0.06
N MET A 134 7.88 -23.72 1.01
CA MET A 134 8.40 -24.56 2.09
C MET A 134 7.28 -25.23 2.88
N MET A 135 6.16 -24.55 3.10
CA MET A 135 5.00 -25.01 3.88
C MET A 135 5.37 -25.51 5.29
N GLY A 136 6.51 -25.10 5.83
CA GLY A 136 6.96 -25.42 7.17
C GLY A 136 8.47 -25.32 7.32
N MET A 137 8.91 -25.14 8.56
CA MET A 137 10.35 -24.98 8.90
C MET A 137 11.16 -26.27 8.69
N GLU A 138 10.51 -27.42 8.78
CA GLU A 138 11.11 -28.75 8.66
C GLU A 138 11.63 -29.07 7.25
N HIS A 139 11.22 -28.30 6.26
CA HIS A 139 11.65 -28.51 4.86
C HIS A 139 12.91 -27.73 4.47
N TRP A 140 13.38 -26.80 5.33
CA TRP A 140 14.65 -26.13 5.13
C TRP A 140 15.82 -27.06 5.34
N GLN A 141 16.78 -27.06 4.40
CA GLN A 141 18.04 -27.78 4.51
C GLN A 141 19.19 -26.84 4.90
N GLY A 142 19.12 -25.58 4.49
CA GLY A 142 20.12 -24.57 4.77
C GLY A 142 20.13 -24.11 6.23
N ALA A 143 21.32 -23.74 6.69
CA ALA A 143 21.50 -23.03 7.96
C ALA A 143 21.53 -21.51 7.76
N TRP A 144 21.17 -20.75 8.78
CA TRP A 144 21.40 -19.31 8.79
C TRP A 144 22.89 -18.99 8.89
N ILE A 145 23.41 -18.25 7.92
CA ILE A 145 24.81 -17.84 7.82
C ILE A 145 24.97 -16.32 7.77
N SER A 146 26.12 -15.85 8.24
CA SER A 146 26.54 -14.45 8.15
C SER A 146 28.06 -14.36 8.06
N ASP A 147 28.61 -13.17 7.86
CA ASP A 147 30.04 -12.94 8.10
C ASP A 147 30.36 -12.99 9.61
N ASN A 148 31.63 -13.10 9.96
CA ASN A 148 32.08 -13.15 11.36
C ASN A 148 32.41 -11.75 11.92
N LYS A 149 31.75 -10.70 11.41
CA LYS A 149 31.98 -9.31 11.83
C LYS A 149 31.05 -8.89 12.96
N ASP A 150 31.46 -7.84 13.64
CA ASP A 150 30.67 -7.18 14.67
C ASP A 150 29.40 -6.54 14.12
N ILE A 151 28.40 -6.40 14.97
CA ILE A 151 27.10 -5.80 14.63
C ILE A 151 27.24 -4.36 14.09
N ASN A 152 28.26 -3.63 14.50
CA ASN A 152 28.52 -2.25 14.08
C ASN A 152 29.49 -2.14 12.90
N TYR A 153 29.99 -3.26 12.38
CA TYR A 153 30.84 -3.24 11.20
C TYR A 153 30.04 -2.74 9.99
N ARG A 154 30.46 -1.61 9.40
CA ARG A 154 29.66 -0.87 8.41
C ARG A 154 29.59 -1.51 7.04
N PRO A 155 30.69 -2.02 6.43
CA PRO A 155 30.64 -2.61 5.09
C PRO A 155 29.64 -3.75 4.97
N ALA A 156 28.90 -3.74 3.86
CA ALA A 156 27.95 -4.78 3.51
C ALA A 156 28.68 -6.12 3.23
N PRO A 157 28.17 -7.26 3.72
CA PRO A 157 28.77 -8.56 3.45
C PRO A 157 28.31 -9.12 2.10
N TYR A 158 29.27 -9.57 1.31
CA TYR A 158 29.11 -10.33 0.08
C TYR A 158 29.31 -11.80 0.38
N PHE A 159 28.48 -12.67 -0.20
CA PHE A 159 28.55 -14.11 -0.05
C PHE A 159 28.57 -14.78 -1.41
N ARG A 160 29.30 -15.87 -1.54
CA ARG A 160 29.30 -16.67 -2.75
C ARG A 160 29.49 -18.14 -2.50
N LYS A 161 28.98 -18.98 -3.43
CA LYS A 161 29.20 -20.40 -3.51
C LYS A 161 29.26 -20.81 -4.98
N VAL A 162 30.21 -21.69 -5.33
CA VAL A 162 30.25 -22.39 -6.61
C VAL A 162 29.76 -23.82 -6.39
N PHE A 163 28.92 -24.32 -7.27
CA PHE A 163 28.40 -25.68 -7.23
C PHE A 163 28.30 -26.27 -8.65
N ASP A 164 28.10 -27.57 -8.75
CA ASP A 164 28.04 -28.29 -10.03
C ASP A 164 26.69 -28.99 -10.22
N ALA A 165 25.87 -28.50 -11.13
CA ALA A 165 24.62 -29.14 -11.52
C ALA A 165 24.88 -30.23 -12.54
N ARG A 166 24.84 -31.52 -12.10
CA ARG A 166 25.44 -32.64 -12.83
C ARG A 166 24.61 -33.11 -14.02
N LYS A 167 23.29 -32.85 -14.06
CA LYS A 167 22.38 -33.40 -15.05
C LYS A 167 21.66 -32.29 -15.81
N LYS A 168 20.83 -32.63 -16.80
CA LYS A 168 20.00 -31.67 -17.52
C LYS A 168 18.86 -31.22 -16.61
N ILE A 169 18.66 -29.88 -16.55
CA ILE A 169 17.75 -29.24 -15.62
C ILE A 169 16.36 -29.21 -16.21
N TRP A 170 15.36 -29.62 -15.43
CA TRP A 170 13.93 -29.46 -15.72
C TRP A 170 13.41 -28.17 -15.12
N SER A 171 13.69 -27.92 -13.85
CA SER A 171 13.33 -26.69 -13.15
C SER A 171 14.25 -26.39 -11.98
N ALA A 172 14.42 -25.12 -11.63
CA ALA A 172 15.16 -24.70 -10.47
C ALA A 172 14.44 -23.55 -9.74
N ARG A 173 14.41 -23.65 -8.40
CA ARG A 173 13.82 -22.65 -7.51
C ARG A 173 14.82 -22.22 -6.45
N ALA A 174 14.90 -20.92 -6.20
CA ALA A 174 15.61 -20.37 -5.06
C ALA A 174 14.60 -19.92 -4.00
N TYR A 175 14.80 -20.44 -2.78
CA TYR A 175 14.08 -20.03 -1.58
C TYR A 175 15.07 -19.31 -0.68
N ILE A 176 14.89 -18.01 -0.43
CA ILE A 176 15.83 -17.21 0.34
C ILE A 176 15.11 -16.43 1.45
N ALA A 177 15.49 -16.74 2.71
CA ALA A 177 15.05 -16.04 3.91
C ALA A 177 16.17 -15.14 4.41
N VAL A 178 15.87 -13.88 4.74
CA VAL A 178 16.88 -12.90 5.16
C VAL A 178 16.40 -12.11 6.36
N ALA A 179 17.27 -11.95 7.33
CA ALA A 179 17.17 -10.92 8.35
C ALA A 179 18.06 -9.74 7.94
N GLY A 180 17.44 -8.72 7.44
CA GLY A 180 18.04 -7.60 6.71
C GLY A 180 17.42 -7.47 5.33
N LEU A 181 18.18 -7.02 4.36
CA LEU A 181 17.81 -6.91 2.94
C LEU A 181 18.83 -7.68 2.09
N TYR A 182 18.49 -7.98 0.82
CA TYR A 182 19.43 -8.68 -0.06
C TYR A 182 19.28 -8.33 -1.54
N GLU A 183 20.32 -8.62 -2.29
CA GLU A 183 20.30 -8.87 -3.74
C GLU A 183 20.86 -10.27 -4.01
N LEU A 184 20.15 -11.06 -4.82
CA LEU A 184 20.54 -12.42 -5.24
C LEU A 184 21.06 -12.38 -6.67
N TYR A 185 22.13 -13.12 -6.92
CA TYR A 185 22.77 -13.27 -8.23
C TYR A 185 23.02 -14.74 -8.55
N ILE A 186 22.82 -15.12 -9.80
CA ILE A 186 23.20 -16.44 -10.34
C ILE A 186 24.03 -16.20 -11.59
N ASN A 187 25.23 -16.77 -11.64
CA ASN A 187 26.13 -16.71 -12.80
C ASN A 187 26.41 -15.27 -13.30
N GLY A 188 26.46 -14.30 -12.39
CA GLY A 188 26.69 -12.89 -12.70
C GLY A 188 25.42 -12.08 -12.95
N GLU A 189 24.26 -12.71 -13.13
CA GLU A 189 22.97 -12.06 -13.36
C GLU A 189 22.23 -11.82 -12.04
N LYS A 190 21.70 -10.60 -11.85
CA LYS A 190 20.81 -10.29 -10.73
C LYS A 190 19.45 -10.97 -10.93
N ILE A 191 18.95 -11.62 -9.90
CA ILE A 191 17.69 -12.36 -9.93
C ILE A 191 16.53 -11.43 -9.51
N GLY A 192 15.53 -11.34 -10.39
CA GLY A 192 14.35 -10.53 -10.18
C GLY A 192 14.59 -9.02 -10.22
N ASN A 193 13.51 -8.27 -10.11
CA ASN A 193 13.51 -6.80 -10.12
C ASN A 193 12.95 -6.20 -8.82
N HIS A 194 12.82 -7.03 -7.80
CA HIS A 194 12.40 -6.60 -6.47
C HIS A 194 13.44 -5.70 -5.83
N ARG A 195 12.95 -4.79 -4.99
CA ARG A 195 13.77 -3.93 -4.14
C ARG A 195 13.35 -4.12 -2.69
N LEU A 196 14.29 -3.92 -1.77
CA LEU A 196 14.05 -3.94 -0.33
C LEU A 196 13.38 -5.24 0.17
N ASP A 197 13.71 -6.36 -0.45
CA ASP A 197 13.27 -7.69 0.02
C ASP A 197 14.22 -8.26 1.09
N PRO A 198 13.68 -9.06 2.00
CA PRO A 198 12.27 -9.27 2.26
C PRO A 198 11.64 -8.07 2.96
N LEU A 199 10.30 -7.96 2.87
CA LEU A 199 9.56 -6.87 3.50
C LEU A 199 9.76 -6.86 5.02
N TYR A 200 9.77 -5.66 5.60
CA TYR A 200 9.96 -5.43 7.02
C TYR A 200 8.87 -6.10 7.87
N THR A 201 9.29 -6.86 8.88
CA THR A 201 8.46 -7.48 9.91
C THR A 201 9.10 -7.27 11.28
N ARG A 202 8.44 -7.69 12.33
CA ARG A 202 9.07 -7.85 13.64
C ARG A 202 9.93 -9.13 13.60
N PHE A 203 11.22 -8.96 13.36
CA PHE A 203 12.15 -10.07 13.02
C PHE A 203 12.28 -11.15 14.10
N ASP A 204 12.04 -10.82 15.36
CA ASP A 204 12.03 -11.79 16.47
C ASP A 204 10.72 -12.57 16.60
N ARG A 205 9.71 -12.24 15.76
CA ARG A 205 8.40 -12.91 15.70
C ARG A 205 8.17 -13.61 14.38
N ARG A 206 8.55 -12.97 13.26
CA ARG A 206 8.30 -13.50 11.93
C ARG A 206 9.36 -13.00 10.95
N ASN A 207 9.81 -13.93 10.08
CA ASN A 207 10.70 -13.61 8.97
C ASN A 207 10.07 -14.10 7.67
N PHE A 208 10.31 -13.36 6.58
CA PHE A 208 9.89 -13.79 5.26
C PHE A 208 11.01 -14.51 4.50
N TYR A 209 10.60 -15.46 3.66
CA TYR A 209 11.40 -15.91 2.53
C TYR A 209 10.71 -15.54 1.21
N VAL A 210 11.51 -15.37 0.17
CA VAL A 210 11.07 -15.10 -1.20
C VAL A 210 11.46 -16.27 -2.09
N THR A 211 10.57 -16.62 -3.03
CA THR A 211 10.79 -17.71 -3.99
C THR A 211 11.01 -17.14 -5.38
N TYR A 212 12.06 -17.60 -6.06
CA TYR A 212 12.35 -17.23 -7.45
C TYR A 212 12.40 -18.46 -8.35
N ASP A 213 11.84 -18.34 -9.55
CA ASP A 213 12.14 -19.25 -10.63
C ASP A 213 13.49 -18.86 -11.25
N ILE A 214 14.48 -19.73 -11.10
CA ILE A 214 15.85 -19.53 -11.60
C ILE A 214 16.21 -20.59 -12.64
N THR A 215 15.22 -21.26 -13.22
CA THR A 215 15.43 -22.36 -14.19
C THR A 215 16.30 -21.93 -15.36
N SER A 216 16.11 -20.73 -15.88
CA SER A 216 16.86 -20.20 -17.04
C SER A 216 18.28 -19.77 -16.67
N GLN A 217 18.57 -19.47 -15.40
CA GLN A 217 19.88 -19.02 -14.94
C GLN A 217 20.81 -20.16 -14.55
N ILE A 218 20.28 -21.34 -14.20
CA ILE A 218 21.07 -22.51 -13.85
C ILE A 218 21.42 -23.30 -15.11
N GLN A 219 22.69 -23.62 -15.27
CA GLN A 219 23.21 -24.43 -16.40
C GLN A 219 23.78 -25.76 -15.91
N LYS A 220 23.79 -26.77 -16.79
CA LYS A 220 24.52 -28.00 -16.51
C LYS A 220 26.02 -27.70 -16.36
N GLY A 221 26.64 -28.22 -15.32
CA GLY A 221 28.03 -27.97 -14.94
C GLY A 221 28.12 -26.90 -13.84
N LYS A 222 29.21 -26.15 -13.82
CA LYS A 222 29.50 -25.20 -12.76
C LYS A 222 28.59 -23.98 -12.83
N ASN A 223 28.07 -23.59 -11.67
CA ASN A 223 27.25 -22.38 -11.44
C ASN A 223 27.79 -21.61 -10.23
N ALA A 224 27.56 -20.32 -10.18
CA ALA A 224 27.89 -19.46 -9.05
C ALA A 224 26.66 -18.79 -8.50
N ILE A 225 26.48 -18.84 -7.19
CA ILE A 225 25.49 -18.04 -6.45
C ILE A 225 26.24 -16.89 -5.79
N GLY A 226 25.68 -15.69 -5.87
CA GLY A 226 26.13 -14.51 -5.13
C GLY A 226 24.98 -13.90 -4.34
N VAL A 227 25.24 -13.53 -3.09
CA VAL A 227 24.28 -12.80 -2.24
C VAL A 227 24.98 -11.59 -1.64
N LEU A 228 24.39 -10.41 -1.80
CA LEU A 228 24.79 -9.18 -1.14
C LEU A 228 23.73 -8.85 -0.09
N LEU A 229 24.13 -8.67 1.18
CA LEU A 229 23.18 -8.31 2.24
C LEU A 229 23.23 -6.82 2.57
N GLY A 230 22.06 -6.26 2.84
CA GLY A 230 21.86 -4.92 3.40
C GLY A 230 21.33 -4.96 4.84
N ASN A 231 21.54 -3.88 5.57
CA ASN A 231 21.12 -3.77 6.97
C ASN A 231 19.60 -3.71 7.16
N GLY A 232 18.90 -2.98 6.30
CA GLY A 232 17.46 -2.74 6.43
C GLY A 232 17.05 -2.24 7.81
N TRP A 233 15.87 -2.64 8.29
CA TRP A 233 15.38 -2.41 9.65
C TRP A 233 15.92 -3.43 10.68
N TYR A 234 16.64 -4.45 10.21
CA TYR A 234 17.22 -5.47 11.09
C TYR A 234 18.47 -4.98 11.82
N ASN A 235 19.34 -4.21 11.15
CA ASN A 235 20.57 -3.68 11.74
C ASN A 235 20.69 -2.18 11.50
N HIS A 236 19.90 -1.40 12.20
CA HIS A 236 19.99 0.05 12.09
C HIS A 236 21.22 0.57 12.81
N GLN A 237 22.21 1.10 12.07
CA GLN A 237 23.50 1.51 12.60
C GLN A 237 23.58 3.01 12.96
N SER A 238 22.70 3.83 12.39
CA SER A 238 22.60 5.26 12.69
C SER A 238 21.61 5.49 13.84
N MET A 239 21.76 6.61 14.56
CA MET A 239 20.69 7.06 15.45
C MET A 239 19.49 7.49 14.60
N ALA A 240 18.42 6.72 14.69
CA ALA A 240 17.20 6.98 13.96
C ALA A 240 16.11 7.56 14.84
N VAL A 241 15.14 8.18 14.19
CA VAL A 241 13.86 8.52 14.79
C VAL A 241 13.26 7.30 15.50
N TRP A 242 12.63 7.53 16.63
CA TRP A 242 11.92 6.52 17.41
C TRP A 242 12.77 5.30 17.83
N ASP A 243 14.06 5.53 18.06
CA ASP A 243 15.00 4.57 18.65
C ASP A 243 15.13 3.22 17.91
N PHE A 244 14.91 3.18 16.58
CA PHE A 244 15.03 1.94 15.79
C PHE A 244 16.41 1.28 15.92
N HIS A 245 17.47 2.04 16.21
CA HIS A 245 18.81 1.52 16.51
C HIS A 245 18.87 0.68 17.80
N ARG A 246 17.82 0.71 18.63
CA ARG A 246 17.66 -0.07 19.87
C ARG A 246 16.67 -1.21 19.73
N ALA A 247 16.25 -1.55 18.51
CA ALA A 247 15.30 -2.64 18.27
C ALA A 247 15.78 -3.94 18.93
N PRO A 248 14.89 -4.69 19.61
CA PRO A 248 15.29 -5.88 20.38
C PRO A 248 15.86 -7.01 19.53
N TRP A 249 15.51 -7.05 18.24
CA TRP A 249 16.01 -8.02 17.27
C TRP A 249 17.33 -7.63 16.61
N ARG A 250 17.85 -6.41 16.85
CA ARG A 250 19.02 -5.88 16.13
C ARG A 250 20.20 -6.83 16.17
N ASN A 251 20.70 -7.21 15.00
CA ASN A 251 21.90 -8.06 14.86
C ASN A 251 22.55 -7.84 13.48
N ARG A 252 23.71 -8.45 13.25
CA ARG A 252 24.39 -8.48 11.94
C ARG A 252 23.49 -9.21 10.93
N PRO A 253 23.26 -8.70 9.71
CA PRO A 253 22.43 -9.35 8.70
C PRO A 253 22.84 -10.80 8.43
N ALA A 254 21.84 -11.66 8.27
CA ALA A 254 22.03 -13.09 8.06
C ALA A 254 20.98 -13.63 7.09
N PHE A 255 21.28 -14.77 6.44
CA PHE A 255 20.33 -15.41 5.54
C PHE A 255 20.41 -16.92 5.60
N CYS A 256 19.32 -17.56 5.19
CA CYS A 256 19.19 -18.98 4.92
C CYS A 256 18.65 -19.15 3.51
N MET A 257 19.24 -20.05 2.73
CA MET A 257 18.85 -20.24 1.33
C MET A 257 18.96 -21.69 0.92
N ASP A 258 17.95 -22.15 0.18
CA ASP A 258 17.94 -23.43 -0.53
C ASP A 258 17.69 -23.19 -2.02
N VAL A 259 18.56 -23.71 -2.88
CA VAL A 259 18.35 -23.80 -4.33
C VAL A 259 17.98 -25.24 -4.65
N ARG A 260 16.73 -25.45 -4.99
CA ARG A 260 16.16 -26.76 -5.33
C ARG A 260 16.18 -26.94 -6.85
N ILE A 261 16.93 -27.89 -7.34
CA ILE A 261 17.07 -28.22 -8.75
C ILE A 261 16.40 -29.58 -9.01
N THR A 262 15.44 -29.59 -9.91
CA THR A 262 14.80 -30.80 -10.40
C THR A 262 15.37 -31.10 -11.78
N TYR A 263 15.88 -32.31 -11.97
CA TYR A 263 16.44 -32.77 -13.23
C TYR A 263 15.38 -33.45 -14.12
N GLU A 264 15.67 -33.60 -15.42
CA GLU A 264 14.76 -34.27 -16.36
C GLU A 264 14.45 -35.73 -16.01
N ASP A 265 15.32 -36.41 -15.26
CA ASP A 265 15.07 -37.75 -14.76
C ASP A 265 14.24 -37.85 -13.48
N GLY A 266 13.72 -36.68 -13.05
CA GLY A 266 12.90 -36.54 -11.84
C GLY A 266 13.68 -36.49 -10.53
N SER A 267 15.01 -36.69 -10.55
CA SER A 267 15.84 -36.55 -9.35
C SER A 267 15.95 -35.08 -8.91
N VAL A 268 16.10 -34.84 -7.61
CA VAL A 268 16.21 -33.52 -7.02
C VAL A 268 17.54 -33.37 -6.30
N GLU A 269 18.18 -32.23 -6.49
CA GLU A 269 19.35 -31.80 -5.74
C GLU A 269 19.03 -30.45 -5.05
N VAL A 270 19.51 -30.29 -3.81
CA VAL A 270 19.39 -29.04 -3.07
C VAL A 270 20.75 -28.50 -2.74
N VAL A 271 21.03 -27.27 -3.16
CA VAL A 271 22.22 -26.51 -2.81
C VAL A 271 21.84 -25.52 -1.74
N SER A 272 22.32 -25.74 -0.52
CA SER A 272 21.90 -24.98 0.67
C SER A 272 23.03 -24.10 1.24
N THR A 273 22.64 -23.20 2.14
CA THR A 273 23.58 -22.40 2.94
C THR A 273 24.23 -23.26 4.02
N GLU A 274 25.56 -23.40 3.92
CA GLU A 274 26.42 -24.21 4.80
C GLU A 274 27.76 -23.50 5.02
N ARG A 275 28.69 -24.17 5.76
CA ARG A 275 30.01 -23.62 6.06
C ARG A 275 30.96 -23.49 4.85
N ASP A 276 30.65 -24.11 3.75
CA ASP A 276 31.45 -24.07 2.51
C ASP A 276 31.23 -22.80 1.69
N TRP A 277 30.27 -21.93 2.11
CA TRP A 277 30.13 -20.60 1.57
C TRP A 277 31.27 -19.68 1.99
N LYS A 278 31.60 -18.73 1.14
CA LYS A 278 32.63 -17.72 1.39
C LYS A 278 32.01 -16.31 1.47
N THR A 279 32.67 -15.44 2.23
CA THR A 279 32.23 -14.06 2.47
C THR A 279 33.38 -13.07 2.41
N SER A 280 33.10 -11.84 1.95
CA SER A 280 34.00 -10.72 1.90
C SER A 280 33.25 -9.42 2.04
N SER A 281 33.92 -8.32 2.29
CA SER A 281 33.42 -6.96 2.09
C SER A 281 33.78 -6.48 0.70
N GLY A 282 33.04 -5.49 0.16
CA GLY A 282 33.29 -4.93 -1.16
C GLY A 282 33.03 -3.42 -1.21
N ALA A 283 32.59 -2.95 -2.37
CA ALA A 283 32.40 -1.51 -2.66
C ALA A 283 31.29 -0.84 -1.84
N LEU A 284 30.28 -1.57 -1.38
CA LEU A 284 29.22 -1.01 -0.53
C LEU A 284 29.73 -0.91 0.92
N ILE A 285 30.36 0.24 1.26
CA ILE A 285 31.06 0.45 2.53
C ILE A 285 30.12 0.89 3.67
N PHE A 286 28.90 1.32 3.34
CA PHE A 286 27.85 1.66 4.31
C PHE A 286 26.47 1.58 3.64
N ASN A 287 25.46 1.12 4.36
CA ASN A 287 24.07 1.18 3.92
C ASN A 287 23.13 1.35 5.12
N SER A 288 22.14 2.21 4.96
CA SER A 288 21.08 2.47 5.93
C SER A 288 19.78 2.71 5.19
N ILE A 289 18.71 2.02 5.60
CA ILE A 289 17.36 2.25 5.08
C ILE A 289 16.87 3.68 5.40
N TYR A 290 17.40 4.28 6.46
CA TYR A 290 16.99 5.59 6.93
C TYR A 290 17.75 6.73 6.27
N THR A 291 19.10 6.65 6.22
CA THR A 291 19.92 7.76 5.73
C THR A 291 20.31 7.62 4.26
N ALA A 292 21.16 6.65 3.90
CA ALA A 292 21.71 6.56 2.55
C ALA A 292 22.59 5.32 2.34
N GLU A 293 23.29 5.28 1.20
CA GLU A 293 24.36 4.33 0.89
C GLU A 293 25.65 5.05 0.55
N HIS A 294 26.78 4.46 0.99
CA HIS A 294 28.11 4.90 0.62
C HIS A 294 28.82 3.80 -0.17
N TYR A 295 29.26 4.12 -1.35
CA TYR A 295 29.88 3.21 -2.31
C TYR A 295 31.26 3.70 -2.73
N ASP A 296 32.28 2.86 -2.56
CA ASP A 296 33.64 3.16 -3.05
C ASP A 296 33.94 2.27 -4.27
N ALA A 297 33.85 2.84 -5.46
CA ALA A 297 34.03 2.11 -6.72
C ALA A 297 35.46 1.53 -6.88
N ARG A 298 36.46 2.02 -6.12
CA ARG A 298 37.82 1.49 -6.12
C ARG A 298 37.88 0.08 -5.50
N LEU A 299 36.91 -0.24 -4.60
CA LEU A 299 36.83 -1.50 -3.89
C LEU A 299 35.95 -2.55 -4.60
N GLU A 300 35.46 -2.23 -5.80
CA GLU A 300 34.63 -3.15 -6.54
C GLU A 300 35.35 -4.44 -6.94
N GLN A 301 34.76 -5.57 -6.61
CA GLN A 301 35.28 -6.90 -6.96
C GLN A 301 34.55 -7.40 -8.20
N LYS A 302 34.95 -6.94 -9.39
CA LYS A 302 34.28 -7.29 -10.66
C LYS A 302 34.18 -8.80 -10.84
N GLY A 303 32.99 -9.28 -11.17
CA GLY A 303 32.73 -10.69 -11.42
C GLY A 303 32.68 -11.58 -10.16
N TRP A 304 32.60 -11.00 -8.95
CA TRP A 304 32.54 -11.73 -7.69
C TRP A 304 31.45 -12.81 -7.62
N ASN A 305 30.40 -12.66 -8.40
CA ASN A 305 29.23 -13.52 -8.50
C ASN A 305 29.25 -14.47 -9.72
N THR A 306 30.42 -14.65 -10.34
CA THR A 306 30.63 -15.55 -11.48
C THR A 306 31.48 -16.77 -11.10
N VAL A 307 31.41 -17.81 -11.93
CA VAL A 307 32.12 -19.11 -11.71
C VAL A 307 33.63 -18.95 -11.62
N ASN A 308 34.23 -18.09 -12.46
CA ASN A 308 35.69 -17.98 -12.63
C ASN A 308 36.36 -16.98 -11.69
N PHE A 309 35.61 -16.38 -10.77
CA PHE A 309 36.18 -15.43 -9.82
C PHE A 309 37.06 -16.14 -8.80
N ASP A 310 38.28 -15.59 -8.56
CA ASP A 310 39.19 -16.07 -7.54
C ASP A 310 38.76 -15.59 -6.15
N ASP A 311 38.16 -16.49 -5.38
CA ASP A 311 37.76 -16.25 -4.00
C ASP A 311 38.74 -16.83 -2.96
N SER A 312 39.97 -17.11 -3.32
CA SER A 312 40.97 -17.70 -2.42
C SER A 312 41.26 -16.82 -1.19
N LYS A 313 41.04 -15.48 -1.33
CA LYS A 313 41.23 -14.49 -0.26
C LYS A 313 39.95 -14.24 0.54
N TRP A 314 38.83 -14.85 0.19
CA TRP A 314 37.59 -14.67 0.93
C TRP A 314 37.59 -15.52 2.20
N ASN A 315 36.91 -15.06 3.23
CA ASN A 315 36.78 -15.77 4.50
C ASN A 315 35.62 -16.80 4.44
N GLY A 316 35.67 -17.77 5.35
CA GLY A 316 34.53 -18.65 5.61
C GLY A 316 33.44 -17.93 6.37
N VAL A 317 32.21 -18.40 6.21
CA VAL A 317 31.01 -17.89 6.89
C VAL A 317 30.89 -18.42 8.32
N GLY A 318 30.10 -17.74 9.15
CA GLY A 318 29.69 -18.23 10.47
C GLY A 318 28.21 -18.61 10.50
N TYR A 319 27.85 -19.61 11.30
CA TYR A 319 26.45 -19.89 11.60
C TYR A 319 25.88 -18.84 12.54
N ARG A 320 24.57 -18.53 12.33
CA ARG A 320 23.80 -17.64 13.19
C ARG A 320 22.56 -18.36 13.71
N ALA A 321 22.09 -17.95 14.88
CA ALA A 321 20.80 -18.38 15.37
C ALA A 321 19.70 -17.88 14.44
N VAL A 322 18.66 -18.66 14.24
CA VAL A 322 17.47 -18.24 13.49
C VAL A 322 16.82 -17.06 14.23
N PRO A 323 16.50 -15.96 13.53
CA PRO A 323 15.91 -14.77 14.19
C PRO A 323 14.54 -15.06 14.81
N SER A 324 13.71 -15.89 14.17
CA SER A 324 12.47 -16.42 14.75
C SER A 324 12.19 -17.84 14.22
N GLN A 325 11.39 -18.59 14.96
CA GLN A 325 10.92 -19.92 14.52
C GLN A 325 9.81 -19.86 13.46
N ASN A 326 9.40 -18.67 13.08
CA ASN A 326 8.31 -18.45 12.11
C ASN A 326 8.88 -17.81 10.84
N VAL A 327 9.32 -18.65 9.90
CA VAL A 327 9.82 -18.25 8.58
C VAL A 327 8.77 -18.66 7.55
N VAL A 328 8.13 -17.67 6.93
CA VAL A 328 6.96 -17.86 6.06
C VAL A 328 7.16 -17.20 4.70
N SER A 329 6.41 -17.64 3.71
CA SER A 329 6.45 -17.07 2.37
C SER A 329 5.95 -15.62 2.32
N GLN A 330 6.68 -14.78 1.59
CA GLN A 330 6.25 -13.41 1.28
C GLN A 330 5.27 -13.42 0.10
N GLN A 331 3.98 -13.41 0.39
CA GLN A 331 2.90 -13.38 -0.62
C GLN A 331 2.27 -11.97 -0.68
N VAL A 332 3.08 -11.01 -1.12
CA VAL A 332 2.73 -9.58 -1.21
C VAL A 332 3.29 -9.03 -2.52
N GLN A 333 2.62 -8.05 -3.13
CA GLN A 333 3.19 -7.33 -4.27
C GLN A 333 4.54 -6.71 -3.85
N PRO A 334 5.62 -6.99 -4.60
CA PRO A 334 6.96 -6.54 -4.24
C PRO A 334 7.12 -5.03 -4.38
N ILE A 335 8.07 -4.46 -3.66
CA ILE A 335 8.55 -3.11 -3.91
C ILE A 335 9.39 -3.14 -5.20
N ARG A 336 9.16 -2.18 -6.10
CA ARG A 336 9.88 -2.04 -7.37
C ARG A 336 10.20 -0.60 -7.70
N ALA A 337 11.13 -0.39 -8.61
CA ALA A 337 11.27 0.85 -9.35
C ALA A 337 10.22 0.84 -10.47
N VAL A 338 9.06 1.44 -10.19
CA VAL A 338 7.88 1.32 -11.05
C VAL A 338 7.91 2.28 -12.24
N GLU A 339 8.47 3.47 -12.03
CA GLU A 339 8.51 4.52 -13.05
C GLU A 339 9.90 5.16 -13.11
N THR A 340 10.39 5.40 -14.33
CA THR A 340 11.62 6.15 -14.60
C THR A 340 11.29 7.62 -14.80
N ILE A 341 11.90 8.50 -14.02
CA ILE A 341 11.63 9.95 -14.04
C ILE A 341 12.88 10.71 -14.46
N PRO A 342 12.87 11.30 -15.65
CA PRO A 342 14.01 12.11 -16.13
C PRO A 342 14.05 13.46 -15.41
N VAL A 343 15.24 14.03 -15.35
CA VAL A 343 15.45 15.42 -14.92
C VAL A 343 14.62 16.38 -15.80
N LYS A 344 13.95 17.34 -15.18
CA LYS A 344 13.17 18.38 -15.87
C LYS A 344 13.92 19.69 -15.97
N ILE A 345 14.61 20.05 -14.91
CA ILE A 345 15.41 21.28 -14.82
C ILE A 345 16.70 20.93 -14.09
N TRP A 346 17.83 21.47 -14.55
CA TRP A 346 19.07 21.36 -13.81
C TRP A 346 19.81 22.70 -13.83
N LYS A 347 20.64 22.92 -12.82
CA LYS A 347 21.43 24.15 -12.68
C LYS A 347 22.82 23.83 -12.16
N LYS A 348 23.84 24.32 -12.83
CA LYS A 348 25.22 24.37 -12.34
C LYS A 348 25.34 25.60 -11.43
N LEU A 349 25.66 25.40 -10.15
CA LEU A 349 25.93 26.51 -9.22
C LEU A 349 27.40 26.92 -9.25
N ASN A 350 28.30 25.94 -9.37
CA ASN A 350 29.75 26.11 -9.56
C ASN A 350 30.35 24.81 -10.12
N ASP A 351 31.69 24.74 -10.25
CA ASP A 351 32.36 23.59 -10.89
C ASP A 351 32.23 22.27 -10.10
N THR A 352 31.85 22.31 -8.84
CA THR A 352 31.67 21.16 -7.95
C THR A 352 30.24 21.00 -7.43
N THR A 353 29.28 21.80 -7.88
CA THR A 353 27.91 21.80 -7.34
C THR A 353 26.86 21.95 -8.42
N TYR A 354 25.97 20.98 -8.51
CA TYR A 354 24.84 20.91 -9.44
C TYR A 354 23.54 20.62 -8.69
N VAL A 355 22.43 21.16 -9.15
CA VAL A 355 21.09 20.88 -8.60
C VAL A 355 20.17 20.42 -9.72
N PHE A 356 19.45 19.33 -9.46
CA PHE A 356 18.52 18.71 -10.40
C PHE A 356 17.10 18.72 -9.81
N ASP A 357 16.10 19.17 -10.59
CA ASP A 357 14.68 19.17 -10.25
C ASP A 357 13.93 18.17 -11.13
N PHE A 358 13.24 17.23 -10.52
CA PHE A 358 12.41 16.24 -11.19
C PHE A 358 10.96 16.72 -11.38
N ALA A 359 10.61 17.91 -10.89
CA ALA A 359 9.27 18.53 -10.93
C ALA A 359 8.16 17.70 -10.24
N ARG A 360 8.54 16.68 -9.47
CA ARG A 360 7.65 15.80 -8.72
C ARG A 360 8.31 15.40 -7.41
N ASN A 361 7.61 15.60 -6.30
CA ASN A 361 8.00 15.00 -5.02
C ASN A 361 7.60 13.52 -5.03
N MET A 362 8.48 12.62 -4.60
CA MET A 362 8.29 11.18 -4.69
C MET A 362 9.15 10.41 -3.69
N ALA A 363 8.77 9.16 -3.43
CA ALA A 363 9.67 8.18 -2.83
C ALA A 363 10.52 7.50 -3.91
N GLY A 364 11.83 7.39 -3.73
CA GLY A 364 12.62 6.75 -4.77
C GLY A 364 14.12 6.72 -4.54
N VAL A 365 14.80 6.37 -5.60
CA VAL A 365 16.27 6.39 -5.69
C VAL A 365 16.71 7.11 -6.95
N THR A 366 17.97 7.55 -6.97
CA THR A 366 18.59 8.10 -8.18
C THR A 366 19.72 7.21 -8.65
N ARG A 367 19.87 7.14 -9.97
CA ARG A 367 21.04 6.57 -10.63
C ARG A 367 21.87 7.70 -11.21
N ILE A 368 23.14 7.77 -10.83
CA ILE A 368 24.13 8.66 -11.40
C ILE A 368 25.10 7.89 -12.28
N LYS A 369 25.48 8.50 -13.42
CA LYS A 369 26.59 8.09 -14.29
C LYS A 369 27.58 9.24 -14.38
N VAL A 370 28.81 9.00 -13.98
CA VAL A 370 29.79 10.08 -13.85
C VAL A 370 31.22 9.57 -14.05
N SER A 371 32.04 10.39 -14.71
CA SER A 371 33.47 10.16 -14.85
C SER A 371 34.24 11.27 -14.13
N GLY A 372 35.36 10.92 -13.50
CA GLY A 372 36.21 11.85 -12.80
C GLY A 372 37.52 11.21 -12.33
N GLU A 373 38.37 11.99 -11.66
CA GLU A 373 39.62 11.49 -11.09
C GLU A 373 39.40 10.45 -10.00
N GLU A 374 40.33 9.48 -9.90
CA GLU A 374 40.29 8.46 -8.83
C GLU A 374 40.23 9.10 -7.44
N GLY A 375 39.31 8.61 -6.62
CA GLY A 375 39.13 9.09 -5.25
C GLY A 375 38.26 10.36 -5.14
N THR A 376 37.79 10.92 -6.26
CA THR A 376 36.80 12.03 -6.20
C THR A 376 35.54 11.54 -5.46
N VAL A 377 35.15 12.28 -4.41
CA VAL A 377 33.98 12.00 -3.62
C VAL A 377 32.79 12.79 -4.17
N VAL A 378 31.79 12.08 -4.65
CA VAL A 378 30.51 12.63 -5.16
C VAL A 378 29.42 12.39 -4.12
N ARG A 379 28.71 13.44 -3.70
CA ARG A 379 27.58 13.37 -2.77
C ARG A 379 26.29 13.74 -3.48
N LEU A 380 25.26 12.92 -3.32
CA LEU A 380 23.92 13.14 -3.85
C LEU A 380 22.98 13.41 -2.67
N LYS A 381 22.74 14.67 -2.36
CA LYS A 381 21.82 15.10 -1.30
C LYS A 381 20.42 15.26 -1.86
N HIS A 382 19.48 14.50 -1.31
CA HIS A 382 18.08 14.48 -1.73
C HIS A 382 17.22 15.32 -0.79
N GLY A 383 16.28 16.11 -1.33
CA GLY A 383 15.37 16.92 -0.52
C GLY A 383 14.13 17.40 -1.27
N GLU A 384 13.19 17.96 -0.52
CA GLU A 384 11.89 18.39 -1.01
C GLU A 384 11.86 19.88 -1.37
N ARG A 385 12.76 20.67 -0.82
CA ARG A 385 12.81 22.14 -0.87
C ARG A 385 14.16 22.65 -1.31
N LEU A 386 14.19 23.91 -1.73
CA LEU A 386 15.41 24.67 -2.02
C LEU A 386 15.53 25.87 -1.09
N TYR A 387 16.77 26.25 -0.77
CA TYR A 387 17.08 27.59 -0.25
C TYR A 387 17.04 28.63 -1.37
N ASP A 388 16.97 29.91 -1.02
CA ASP A 388 17.00 31.04 -1.98
C ASP A 388 18.21 31.04 -2.88
N ASN A 389 19.36 30.51 -2.41
CA ASN A 389 20.58 30.34 -3.18
C ASN A 389 20.54 29.16 -4.17
N GLY A 390 19.42 28.42 -4.21
CA GLY A 390 19.17 27.29 -5.10
C GLY A 390 19.73 25.96 -4.62
N ARG A 391 20.35 25.87 -3.44
CA ARG A 391 20.81 24.62 -2.85
C ARG A 391 19.67 23.83 -2.20
N VAL A 392 19.82 22.50 -2.11
CA VAL A 392 18.81 21.63 -1.48
C VAL A 392 18.73 21.90 0.02
N ASN A 393 17.51 22.24 0.45
CA ASN A 393 17.14 22.46 1.84
C ASN A 393 16.48 21.19 2.41
N THR A 394 17.06 20.60 3.45
CA THR A 394 16.52 19.44 4.17
C THR A 394 16.02 19.78 5.58
N SER A 395 16.01 21.07 5.97
CA SER A 395 15.63 21.48 7.33
C SER A 395 14.22 21.08 7.74
N ASN A 396 13.35 20.79 6.77
CA ASN A 396 12.00 20.27 7.02
C ASN A 396 11.96 18.76 7.34
N ILE A 397 13.02 18.03 7.01
CA ILE A 397 13.03 16.55 7.10
C ILE A 397 14.19 15.97 7.92
N ASP A 398 15.20 16.76 8.28
CA ASP A 398 16.37 16.29 9.05
C ASP A 398 16.24 16.47 10.57
N VAL A 399 15.11 16.96 11.05
CA VAL A 399 14.85 17.30 12.45
C VAL A 399 15.05 16.13 13.43
N TYR A 400 14.81 14.91 12.99
CA TYR A 400 15.00 13.69 13.76
C TYR A 400 16.34 13.01 13.51
N HIS A 401 17.07 13.43 12.48
CA HIS A 401 18.39 12.86 12.21
C HIS A 401 19.40 13.40 13.21
N ARG A 402 20.01 12.49 13.94
CA ARG A 402 21.05 12.80 14.92
C ARG A 402 22.27 11.97 14.55
N PRO A 403 23.15 12.50 13.69
CA PRO A 403 24.35 11.78 13.32
C PRO A 403 25.21 11.57 14.58
N VAL A 404 25.74 10.35 14.72
CA VAL A 404 26.77 10.07 15.73
C VAL A 404 28.06 10.79 15.36
N ASP A 405 28.28 10.94 14.06
CA ASP A 405 29.36 11.72 13.44
C ASP A 405 28.86 12.24 12.07
N ASN A 406 29.62 13.11 11.41
CA ASN A 406 29.32 13.64 10.08
C ASN A 406 29.57 12.62 8.95
N SER A 407 29.86 11.37 9.26
CA SER A 407 30.11 10.30 8.28
C SER A 407 28.84 9.69 7.68
N ASP A 408 27.67 10.05 8.19
CA ASP A 408 26.37 9.56 7.74
C ASP A 408 25.37 10.71 7.57
N PRO A 409 25.54 11.56 6.54
CA PRO A 409 24.66 12.70 6.32
C PRO A 409 23.28 12.25 5.83
N PHE A 410 22.22 12.89 6.35
CA PHE A 410 20.83 12.53 6.07
C PHE A 410 20.47 12.64 4.59
N GLN A 411 19.79 11.62 4.06
CA GLN A 411 19.37 11.49 2.66
C GLN A 411 20.49 11.79 1.63
N THR A 412 21.76 11.45 1.96
CA THR A 412 22.90 11.80 1.13
C THR A 412 23.72 10.56 0.75
N ASP A 413 23.54 10.06 -0.47
CA ASP A 413 24.38 9.00 -1.00
C ASP A 413 25.79 9.52 -1.28
N ILE A 414 26.79 8.66 -1.07
CA ILE A 414 28.20 8.99 -1.32
C ILE A 414 28.80 7.98 -2.28
N LEU A 415 29.36 8.46 -3.39
CA LEU A 415 30.10 7.68 -4.37
C LEU A 415 31.55 8.16 -4.39
N VAL A 416 32.51 7.25 -4.20
CA VAL A 416 33.94 7.49 -4.45
C VAL A 416 34.29 6.92 -5.81
N LEU A 417 34.80 7.77 -6.72
CA LEU A 417 35.06 7.37 -8.11
C LEU A 417 36.29 6.47 -8.23
N SER A 418 36.21 5.52 -9.16
CA SER A 418 37.29 4.59 -9.48
C SER A 418 38.43 5.19 -10.29
N GLY A 419 38.17 6.30 -11.02
CA GLY A 419 39.07 6.87 -12.00
C GLY A 419 39.32 6.04 -13.28
N LYS A 420 38.54 4.98 -13.46
CA LYS A 420 38.70 3.97 -14.55
C LYS A 420 37.64 4.11 -15.65
N GLY A 421 37.13 5.29 -15.87
CA GLY A 421 36.09 5.59 -16.85
C GLY A 421 34.80 6.08 -16.18
N GLU A 422 33.64 5.74 -16.76
CA GLU A 422 32.35 6.08 -16.19
C GLU A 422 31.99 5.11 -15.06
N ASP A 423 31.77 5.66 -13.87
CA ASP A 423 31.21 4.95 -12.73
C ASP A 423 29.69 5.13 -12.72
N GLU A 424 28.96 4.06 -12.42
CA GLU A 424 27.50 4.07 -12.23
C GLU A 424 27.16 3.70 -10.80
N PHE A 425 26.29 4.47 -10.17
CA PHE A 425 25.79 4.17 -8.83
C PHE A 425 24.29 4.41 -8.75
N MET A 426 23.62 3.47 -8.09
CA MET A 426 22.21 3.58 -7.65
C MET A 426 22.08 2.84 -6.31
N ALA A 427 21.53 3.50 -5.29
CA ALA A 427 21.31 2.90 -3.99
C ALA A 427 20.46 1.62 -4.09
N ARG A 428 20.82 0.56 -3.35
CA ARG A 428 20.20 -0.77 -3.38
C ARG A 428 19.22 -1.00 -2.25
N PHE A 429 19.62 -0.62 -1.02
CA PHE A 429 18.97 -1.00 0.24
C PHE A 429 18.32 0.18 0.96
N ASN A 430 17.98 1.24 0.24
CA ASN A 430 17.20 2.36 0.76
C ASN A 430 16.31 2.97 -0.32
N TYR A 431 15.50 3.92 0.12
CA TYR A 431 14.77 4.87 -0.70
C TYR A 431 14.76 6.23 0.02
N LYS A 432 14.42 7.30 -0.69
CA LYS A 432 14.40 8.67 -0.17
C LYS A 432 13.11 9.36 -0.58
N GLY A 433 12.69 10.36 0.20
CA GLY A 433 11.62 11.28 -0.20
C GLY A 433 12.26 12.56 -0.76
N PHE A 434 11.98 12.90 -2.04
CA PHE A 434 12.62 14.06 -2.68
C PHE A 434 11.90 14.52 -3.93
N ARG A 435 12.13 15.80 -4.25
CA ARG A 435 11.90 16.42 -5.54
C ARG A 435 13.21 16.85 -6.18
N TYR A 436 14.16 17.31 -5.35
CA TYR A 436 15.44 17.87 -5.76
C TYR A 436 16.60 16.99 -5.34
N VAL A 437 17.67 16.99 -6.17
CA VAL A 437 18.94 16.37 -5.83
C VAL A 437 20.06 17.36 -6.06
N GLU A 438 20.84 17.63 -5.01
CA GLU A 438 22.08 18.39 -5.09
C GLU A 438 23.26 17.41 -5.21
N VAL A 439 23.99 17.51 -6.29
CA VAL A 439 25.24 16.76 -6.49
C VAL A 439 26.42 17.66 -6.18
N THR A 440 27.24 17.28 -5.18
CA THR A 440 28.50 17.97 -4.85
C THR A 440 29.68 17.03 -5.01
N SER A 441 30.84 17.57 -5.38
CA SER A 441 32.04 16.76 -5.57
C SER A 441 33.29 17.45 -4.97
N THR A 442 34.31 16.65 -4.62
CA THR A 442 35.60 17.18 -4.11
C THR A 442 36.45 17.77 -5.23
N ASN A 443 36.33 17.27 -6.45
CA ASN A 443 37.00 17.77 -7.63
C ASN A 443 35.97 18.25 -8.67
N PRO A 444 36.30 19.18 -9.58
CA PRO A 444 35.38 19.60 -10.62
C PRO A 444 34.84 18.43 -11.46
N LEU A 445 33.55 18.48 -11.76
CA LEU A 445 32.87 17.51 -12.64
C LEU A 445 32.13 18.25 -13.76
N VAL A 446 31.84 17.54 -14.84
CA VAL A 446 30.96 18.02 -15.91
C VAL A 446 29.73 17.16 -15.94
N LEU A 447 28.61 17.73 -15.47
CA LEU A 447 27.32 17.06 -15.43
C LEU A 447 26.27 17.81 -16.24
N ASN A 448 25.31 17.06 -16.78
CA ASN A 448 24.12 17.55 -17.46
C ASN A 448 22.90 16.69 -17.04
N GLU A 449 21.74 16.93 -17.64
CA GLU A 449 20.48 16.23 -17.33
C GLU A 449 20.53 14.72 -17.55
N ASN A 450 21.43 14.18 -18.37
CA ASN A 450 21.53 12.75 -18.67
C ASN A 450 22.36 11.97 -17.63
N ASN A 451 23.13 12.68 -16.80
CA ASN A 451 23.95 12.04 -15.77
C ASN A 451 23.14 11.54 -14.58
N LEU A 452 21.91 12.06 -14.38
CA LEU A 452 21.07 11.68 -13.25
C LEU A 452 19.67 11.25 -13.73
N THR A 453 19.19 10.14 -13.19
CA THR A 453 17.84 9.60 -13.45
C THR A 453 17.21 9.21 -12.12
N ALA A 454 15.98 9.61 -11.86
CA ALA A 454 15.24 9.15 -10.71
C ALA A 454 14.32 7.97 -11.07
N TYR A 455 14.05 7.15 -10.06
CA TYR A 455 13.11 6.03 -10.14
C TYR A 455 12.12 6.15 -9.01
N PHE A 456 10.83 6.16 -9.33
CA PHE A 456 9.76 6.11 -8.35
C PHE A 456 9.67 4.68 -7.80
N VAL A 457 9.79 4.53 -6.49
CA VAL A 457 9.86 3.24 -5.80
C VAL A 457 8.70 3.12 -4.84
N HIS A 458 7.93 2.05 -4.96
CA HIS A 458 6.83 1.70 -4.04
C HIS A 458 6.41 0.23 -4.23
N SER A 459 5.53 -0.28 -3.38
CA SER A 459 4.87 -1.58 -3.61
C SER A 459 4.11 -1.53 -4.94
N ASP A 460 4.38 -2.47 -5.83
CA ASP A 460 3.84 -2.51 -7.20
C ASP A 460 2.39 -3.03 -7.22
N VAL A 461 1.50 -2.25 -6.59
CA VAL A 461 0.07 -2.56 -6.51
C VAL A 461 -0.67 -2.10 -7.78
N PRO A 462 -1.53 -2.95 -8.38
CA PRO A 462 -2.30 -2.57 -9.56
C PRO A 462 -3.25 -1.40 -9.27
N GLN A 463 -3.35 -0.46 -10.21
CA GLN A 463 -4.32 0.63 -10.14
C GLN A 463 -5.73 0.11 -10.45
N LYS A 464 -6.71 0.46 -9.60
CA LYS A 464 -8.13 0.09 -9.72
C LYS A 464 -9.05 1.27 -10.04
N GLY A 465 -8.64 2.48 -9.64
CA GLY A 465 -9.49 3.65 -9.68
C GLY A 465 -9.05 4.72 -10.67
N MET A 466 -10.02 5.51 -11.14
CA MET A 466 -9.80 6.70 -11.94
C MET A 466 -10.89 7.75 -11.66
N ILE A 467 -10.48 8.98 -11.50
CA ILE A 467 -11.36 10.16 -11.43
C ILE A 467 -10.95 11.15 -12.50
N HIS A 468 -11.94 11.61 -13.26
CA HIS A 468 -11.80 12.75 -14.16
C HIS A 468 -12.98 13.70 -14.01
N THR A 469 -12.73 14.99 -13.95
CA THR A 469 -13.76 16.03 -13.78
C THR A 469 -13.48 17.24 -14.64
N SER A 470 -14.49 18.11 -14.81
CA SER A 470 -14.32 19.42 -15.44
C SER A 470 -13.54 20.44 -14.58
N ASN A 471 -13.18 20.10 -13.34
CA ASN A 471 -12.40 20.95 -12.45
C ASN A 471 -10.94 20.52 -12.40
N ALA A 472 -10.05 21.32 -12.96
CA ALA A 472 -8.61 21.04 -13.03
C ALA A 472 -7.95 20.90 -11.65
N LEU A 473 -8.41 21.63 -10.62
CA LEU A 473 -7.88 21.53 -9.26
C LEU A 473 -8.21 20.17 -8.66
N ILE A 474 -9.45 19.69 -8.80
CA ILE A 474 -9.87 18.37 -8.30
C ILE A 474 -9.06 17.26 -8.98
N ASN A 475 -8.84 17.34 -10.29
CA ASN A 475 -8.03 16.36 -11.01
C ASN A 475 -6.57 16.32 -10.52
N ARG A 476 -5.97 17.50 -10.31
CA ARG A 476 -4.61 17.62 -9.75
C ARG A 476 -4.55 17.09 -8.31
N LEU A 477 -5.58 17.37 -7.52
CA LEU A 477 -5.66 16.92 -6.14
C LEU A 477 -5.77 15.39 -6.03
N TRP A 478 -6.62 14.77 -6.88
CA TRP A 478 -6.70 13.33 -6.98
C TRP A 478 -5.34 12.71 -7.34
N TRP A 479 -4.65 13.29 -8.31
CA TRP A 479 -3.31 12.82 -8.71
C TRP A 479 -2.29 12.99 -7.56
N ALA A 480 -2.25 14.13 -6.89
CA ALA A 480 -1.33 14.40 -5.78
C ALA A 480 -1.59 13.48 -4.57
N THR A 481 -2.87 13.19 -4.29
CA THR A 481 -3.27 12.24 -3.24
C THR A 481 -2.73 10.83 -3.55
N ASN A 482 -2.90 10.36 -4.78
CA ASN A 482 -2.38 9.06 -5.21
C ASN A 482 -0.85 9.02 -5.21
N ASN A 483 -0.19 10.10 -5.60
CA ASN A 483 1.25 10.23 -5.57
C ASN A 483 1.81 10.18 -4.13
N ALA A 484 1.14 10.86 -3.18
CA ALA A 484 1.49 10.78 -1.76
C ALA A 484 1.25 9.38 -1.19
N TYR A 485 0.11 8.75 -1.53
CA TYR A 485 -0.20 7.40 -1.07
C TYR A 485 0.83 6.37 -1.57
N LEU A 486 1.15 6.34 -2.86
CA LEU A 486 2.16 5.42 -3.41
C LEU A 486 3.56 5.68 -2.84
N SER A 487 3.94 6.96 -2.65
CA SER A 487 5.21 7.32 -2.00
C SER A 487 5.34 6.75 -0.59
N ASN A 488 4.20 6.45 0.05
CA ASN A 488 4.11 5.95 1.41
C ASN A 488 3.62 4.48 1.46
N LEU A 489 3.84 3.69 0.40
CA LEU A 489 3.49 2.27 0.37
C LEU A 489 4.72 1.40 0.13
N MET A 490 5.41 1.00 1.22
CA MET A 490 6.69 0.27 1.20
C MET A 490 6.56 -1.12 1.85
N GLY A 491 5.61 -1.94 1.35
CA GLY A 491 5.26 -3.23 1.94
C GLY A 491 4.37 -3.11 3.18
N TYR A 492 4.10 -1.89 3.57
CA TYR A 492 3.15 -1.42 4.58
C TYR A 492 2.93 0.09 4.36
N PRO A 493 1.82 0.67 4.85
CA PRO A 493 1.64 2.11 4.83
C PRO A 493 2.65 2.81 5.73
N THR A 494 3.34 3.84 5.23
CA THR A 494 4.22 4.71 6.03
C THR A 494 3.63 6.11 6.13
N ASP A 495 4.03 6.86 7.15
CA ASP A 495 3.67 8.26 7.35
C ASP A 495 4.28 9.17 6.29
N CYS A 496 5.59 9.07 6.11
CA CYS A 496 6.37 9.86 5.15
C CYS A 496 7.57 9.07 4.60
N PRO A 497 8.05 9.37 3.36
CA PRO A 497 9.10 8.56 2.72
C PRO A 497 10.53 9.00 3.08
N GLN A 498 10.70 10.08 3.85
CA GLN A 498 12.01 10.68 4.12
C GLN A 498 12.36 10.71 5.60
N ARG A 499 11.55 11.39 6.43
CA ARG A 499 11.88 11.77 7.82
C ARG A 499 11.74 10.61 8.79
N GLU A 500 10.73 9.76 8.62
CA GLU A 500 10.40 8.67 9.54
C GLU A 500 10.37 7.29 8.86
N LYS A 501 9.64 7.12 7.76
CA LYS A 501 9.46 5.85 7.03
C LYS A 501 8.77 4.77 7.87
N ASN A 502 7.88 5.16 8.76
CA ASN A 502 7.31 4.30 9.79
C ASN A 502 5.84 3.96 9.54
N GLY A 503 5.44 2.78 9.99
CA GLY A 503 4.07 2.30 9.95
C GLY A 503 3.21 2.93 11.07
N TRP A 504 3.04 4.25 11.04
CA TRP A 504 2.10 4.92 11.92
C TRP A 504 0.69 4.41 11.66
N THR A 505 0.06 3.91 12.70
CA THR A 505 -1.24 3.23 12.57
C THR A 505 -2.34 4.20 12.14
N GLY A 506 -2.35 5.42 12.67
CA GLY A 506 -3.28 6.47 12.27
C GLY A 506 -3.26 6.71 10.77
N ASP A 507 -2.09 7.00 10.22
CA ASP A 507 -1.90 7.28 8.78
C ASP A 507 -2.44 6.18 7.89
N GLY A 508 -2.20 4.91 8.27
CA GLY A 508 -2.66 3.75 7.52
C GLY A 508 -4.19 3.67 7.40
N HIS A 509 -4.95 4.01 8.45
CA HIS A 509 -6.41 3.95 8.37
C HIS A 509 -7.06 5.27 7.95
N PHE A 510 -6.39 6.41 8.10
CA PHE A 510 -6.95 7.69 7.65
C PHE A 510 -7.14 7.71 6.14
N ALA A 511 -6.25 7.09 5.37
CA ALA A 511 -6.32 7.02 3.91
C ALA A 511 -6.81 5.66 3.35
N ILE A 512 -7.39 4.78 4.17
CA ILE A 512 -7.73 3.40 3.74
C ILE A 512 -8.72 3.37 2.56
N GLU A 513 -9.75 4.21 2.54
CA GLU A 513 -10.71 4.20 1.44
C GLU A 513 -10.08 4.74 0.14
N THR A 514 -9.20 5.74 0.23
CA THR A 514 -8.38 6.18 -0.91
C THR A 514 -7.55 5.02 -1.47
N ALA A 515 -6.90 4.26 -0.59
CA ALA A 515 -6.15 3.07 -0.98
C ALA A 515 -7.00 2.06 -1.74
N LEU A 516 -8.15 1.69 -1.18
CA LEU A 516 -8.99 0.62 -1.70
C LEU A 516 -9.75 1.00 -2.99
N TYR A 517 -10.12 2.28 -3.17
CA TYR A 517 -10.67 2.74 -4.43
C TYR A 517 -9.63 2.83 -5.54
N ASN A 518 -8.39 3.19 -5.23
CA ASN A 518 -7.40 3.47 -6.26
C ASN A 518 -6.49 2.28 -6.57
N TYR A 519 -6.27 1.33 -5.62
CA TYR A 519 -5.27 0.28 -5.78
C TYR A 519 -5.72 -1.09 -5.27
N ASP A 520 -5.16 -2.15 -5.87
CA ASP A 520 -5.34 -3.54 -5.44
C ASP A 520 -4.26 -3.94 -4.44
N GLY A 521 -4.38 -3.43 -3.22
CA GLY A 521 -3.39 -3.56 -2.17
C GLY A 521 -3.74 -4.52 -1.03
N ILE A 522 -4.74 -5.40 -1.20
CA ILE A 522 -5.21 -6.29 -0.11
C ILE A 522 -4.06 -7.08 0.53
N THR A 523 -3.12 -7.62 -0.24
CA THR A 523 -2.01 -8.42 0.29
C THR A 523 -1.05 -7.60 1.16
N VAL A 524 -0.87 -6.30 0.86
CA VAL A 524 -0.09 -5.38 1.69
C VAL A 524 -0.75 -5.20 3.05
N TYR A 525 -2.06 -5.04 3.08
CA TYR A 525 -2.82 -4.91 4.32
C TYR A 525 -2.91 -6.22 5.11
N GLU A 526 -3.08 -7.37 4.45
CA GLU A 526 -3.01 -8.69 5.10
C GLU A 526 -1.66 -8.89 5.80
N LYS A 527 -0.56 -8.53 5.14
CA LYS A 527 0.79 -8.54 5.72
C LYS A 527 0.89 -7.60 6.91
N TRP A 528 0.44 -6.35 6.78
CA TRP A 528 0.57 -5.36 7.84
C TRP A 528 -0.32 -5.68 9.06
N LEU A 529 -1.53 -6.22 8.84
CA LEU A 529 -2.37 -6.72 9.94
C LEU A 529 -1.80 -7.99 10.60
N ALA A 530 -0.99 -8.78 9.90
CA ALA A 530 -0.20 -9.83 10.54
C ALA A 530 0.88 -9.22 11.47
N ASP A 531 1.53 -8.10 11.07
CA ASP A 531 2.45 -7.36 11.96
C ASP A 531 1.72 -6.82 13.21
N HIS A 532 0.46 -6.34 13.08
CA HIS A 532 -0.36 -5.93 14.23
C HIS A 532 -0.56 -7.09 15.21
N ARG A 533 -0.86 -8.29 14.70
CA ARG A 533 -1.03 -9.49 15.54
C ARG A 533 0.27 -9.91 16.23
N ASP A 534 1.42 -9.77 15.55
CA ASP A 534 2.75 -10.02 16.10
C ASP A 534 3.11 -9.03 17.23
N GLU A 535 2.64 -7.77 17.11
CA GLU A 535 2.93 -6.69 18.06
C GLU A 535 1.97 -6.63 19.24
N GLN A 536 0.73 -7.13 19.10
CA GLN A 536 -0.27 -6.96 20.16
C GLN A 536 0.15 -7.60 21.46
N GLN A 537 0.12 -6.83 22.54
CA GLN A 537 0.39 -7.30 23.89
C GLN A 537 -0.74 -8.22 24.41
N PRO A 538 -0.46 -9.08 25.40
CA PRO A 538 -1.47 -9.98 25.98
C PRO A 538 -2.70 -9.27 26.56
N ASN A 539 -2.54 -8.02 27.04
CA ASN A 539 -3.64 -7.19 27.55
C ASN A 539 -4.51 -6.57 26.43
N GLY A 540 -4.07 -6.66 25.17
CA GLY A 540 -4.76 -6.12 24.00
C GLY A 540 -4.14 -4.85 23.43
N VAL A 541 -3.24 -4.19 24.13
CA VAL A 541 -2.62 -2.91 23.70
C VAL A 541 -1.76 -3.10 22.46
N LEU A 542 -1.83 -2.14 21.53
CA LEU A 542 -1.02 -2.02 20.31
C LEU A 542 -0.10 -0.79 20.41
N PRO A 543 1.06 -0.78 19.76
CA PRO A 543 1.87 0.43 19.64
C PRO A 543 1.33 1.31 18.51
N ASP A 544 1.68 2.61 18.53
CA ASP A 544 1.30 3.54 17.44
C ASP A 544 2.00 3.24 16.12
N ILE A 545 3.22 2.70 16.19
CA ILE A 545 4.09 2.38 15.05
C ILE A 545 4.20 0.86 14.94
N ILE A 546 3.87 0.29 13.80
CA ILE A 546 3.89 -1.16 13.57
C ILE A 546 4.65 -1.48 12.27
N PRO A 547 5.73 -2.29 12.36
CA PRO A 547 6.42 -2.78 13.57
C PRO A 547 7.06 -1.65 14.38
N THR A 548 7.17 -1.82 15.72
CA THR A 548 7.51 -0.68 16.60
C THR A 548 9.00 -0.47 16.85
N GLY A 549 9.87 -1.41 16.60
CA GLY A 549 11.32 -1.25 16.86
C GLY A 549 11.62 -0.84 18.30
N GLY A 550 12.30 0.30 18.48
CA GLY A 550 12.66 0.84 19.80
C GLY A 550 11.64 1.80 20.41
N TRP A 551 10.62 2.26 19.66
CA TRP A 551 9.58 3.17 20.15
C TRP A 551 8.74 2.54 21.26
N GLY A 552 8.32 1.28 21.06
CA GLY A 552 7.57 0.54 22.06
C GLY A 552 6.11 0.99 22.20
N TYR A 553 5.59 0.88 23.42
CA TYR A 553 4.19 1.10 23.76
C TYR A 553 4.07 2.32 24.67
N GLY A 554 3.85 3.49 24.05
CA GLY A 554 3.65 4.74 24.77
C GLY A 554 2.30 4.84 25.46
N THR A 555 2.06 5.94 26.15
CA THR A 555 0.78 6.17 26.88
C THR A 555 -0.32 6.70 25.95
N ASP A 556 0.04 7.32 24.81
CA ASP A 556 -0.90 7.96 23.89
C ASP A 556 -1.28 7.10 22.68
N ASN A 557 -0.88 5.82 22.67
CA ASN A 557 -1.14 4.84 21.60
C ASN A 557 -2.59 4.33 21.59
N GLY A 558 -3.56 5.24 21.62
CA GLY A 558 -4.98 4.92 21.79
C GLY A 558 -5.77 4.88 20.50
N LEU A 559 -7.06 4.81 20.70
CA LEU A 559 -8.11 4.45 19.75
C LEU A 559 -8.09 5.18 18.40
N ASP A 560 -7.91 6.48 18.39
CA ASP A 560 -7.91 7.27 17.16
C ASP A 560 -6.71 6.97 16.23
N TRP A 561 -5.68 6.26 16.69
CA TRP A 561 -4.59 5.69 15.91
C TRP A 561 -4.69 4.18 15.75
N THR A 562 -4.75 3.44 16.85
CA THR A 562 -4.64 1.97 16.82
C THR A 562 -5.95 1.24 16.46
N SER A 563 -7.04 1.95 16.17
CA SER A 563 -8.26 1.40 15.54
C SER A 563 -8.00 0.75 14.17
N THR A 564 -6.81 0.87 13.60
CA THR A 564 -6.38 0.10 12.42
C THR A 564 -6.68 -1.38 12.52
N ILE A 565 -6.55 -1.96 13.72
CA ILE A 565 -6.82 -3.40 13.94
C ILE A 565 -8.27 -3.80 13.63
N ALA A 566 -9.21 -2.88 13.73
CA ALA A 566 -10.62 -3.07 13.42
C ALA A 566 -11.02 -2.47 12.07
N LEU A 567 -10.62 -1.21 11.81
CA LEU A 567 -11.04 -0.45 10.64
C LEU A 567 -10.53 -1.05 9.32
N ILE A 568 -9.26 -1.46 9.27
CA ILE A 568 -8.70 -1.99 8.04
C ILE A 568 -9.33 -3.33 7.66
N PRO A 569 -9.42 -4.36 8.54
CA PRO A 569 -10.09 -5.61 8.20
C PRO A 569 -11.57 -5.42 7.80
N TRP A 570 -12.27 -4.48 8.44
CA TRP A 570 -13.64 -4.15 8.09
C TRP A 570 -13.75 -3.54 6.68
N ASN A 571 -12.89 -2.58 6.35
CA ASN A 571 -12.88 -1.98 5.02
C ASN A 571 -12.48 -3.00 3.93
N ILE A 572 -11.51 -3.87 4.20
CA ILE A 572 -11.16 -4.98 3.28
C ILE A 572 -12.38 -5.87 3.02
N TYR A 573 -13.11 -6.25 4.07
CA TYR A 573 -14.36 -7.01 3.91
C TYR A 573 -15.39 -6.26 3.05
N MET A 574 -15.59 -4.98 3.32
CA MET A 574 -16.55 -4.16 2.55
C MET A 574 -16.19 -4.05 1.06
N PHE A 575 -14.89 -3.95 0.73
CA PHE A 575 -14.44 -3.72 -0.64
C PHE A 575 -14.19 -5.01 -1.44
N TYR A 576 -13.83 -6.10 -0.78
CA TYR A 576 -13.51 -7.38 -1.45
C TYR A 576 -14.57 -8.47 -1.23
N GLY A 577 -15.46 -8.33 -0.26
CA GLY A 577 -16.40 -9.38 0.14
C GLY A 577 -15.71 -10.56 0.83
N ASP A 578 -14.41 -10.46 1.08
CA ASP A 578 -13.61 -11.50 1.72
C ASP A 578 -13.47 -11.23 3.22
N HIS A 579 -14.02 -12.11 4.01
CA HIS A 579 -14.02 -12.00 5.47
C HIS A 579 -12.78 -12.59 6.15
N LYS A 580 -11.82 -13.16 5.38
CA LYS A 580 -10.68 -13.88 5.97
C LYS A 580 -9.86 -12.99 6.91
N LEU A 581 -9.46 -11.78 6.46
CA LEU A 581 -8.66 -10.88 7.30
C LEU A 581 -9.40 -10.46 8.57
N LEU A 582 -10.72 -10.23 8.48
CA LEU A 582 -11.54 -9.91 9.64
C LEU A 582 -11.64 -11.09 10.60
N ALA A 583 -11.73 -12.31 10.08
CA ALA A 583 -11.70 -13.53 10.90
C ALA A 583 -10.34 -13.73 11.59
N ASP A 584 -9.25 -13.54 10.85
CA ASP A 584 -7.88 -13.64 11.38
C ASP A 584 -7.59 -12.63 12.49
N CYS A 585 -8.23 -11.44 12.45
CA CYS A 585 -8.06 -10.37 13.44
C CYS A 585 -9.11 -10.39 14.55
N TYR A 586 -10.14 -11.22 14.48
CA TYR A 586 -11.30 -11.17 15.39
C TYR A 586 -10.90 -11.18 16.87
N GLU A 587 -10.10 -12.14 17.30
CA GLU A 587 -9.67 -12.25 18.69
C GLU A 587 -8.73 -11.11 19.13
N ASN A 588 -8.02 -10.50 18.18
CA ASN A 588 -7.17 -9.34 18.42
C ASN A 588 -8.02 -8.08 18.63
N ILE A 589 -9.04 -7.87 17.80
CA ILE A 589 -10.01 -6.78 17.93
C ILE A 589 -10.74 -6.92 19.28
N LYS A 590 -11.17 -8.14 19.60
CA LYS A 590 -11.84 -8.45 20.87
C LYS A 590 -10.98 -8.06 22.06
N ARG A 591 -9.73 -8.53 22.14
CA ARG A 591 -8.81 -8.19 23.24
C ARG A 591 -8.58 -6.68 23.35
N TYR A 592 -8.51 -5.99 22.21
CA TYR A 592 -8.33 -4.55 22.19
C TYR A 592 -9.56 -3.81 22.74
N VAL A 593 -10.77 -4.13 22.29
CA VAL A 593 -12.02 -3.56 22.78
C VAL A 593 -12.24 -3.88 24.25
N ASP A 594 -11.97 -5.12 24.69
CA ASP A 594 -12.08 -5.54 26.10
C ASP A 594 -11.12 -4.76 27.02
N TYR A 595 -9.92 -4.43 26.52
CA TYR A 595 -8.97 -3.57 27.26
C TYR A 595 -9.57 -2.18 27.49
N VAL A 596 -10.12 -1.57 26.43
CA VAL A 596 -10.71 -0.23 26.53
C VAL A 596 -11.93 -0.21 27.44
N ASP A 597 -12.82 -1.22 27.35
CA ASP A 597 -14.00 -1.30 28.19
C ASP A 597 -13.62 -1.40 29.67
N ARG A 598 -12.59 -2.22 30.00
CA ARG A 598 -12.10 -2.32 31.39
C ARG A 598 -11.50 -1.01 31.92
N THR A 599 -10.79 -0.27 31.09
CA THR A 599 -10.12 0.98 31.46
C THR A 599 -11.02 2.20 31.38
N SER A 600 -12.14 2.10 30.68
CA SER A 600 -13.09 3.19 30.40
C SER A 600 -14.53 2.77 30.66
N PRO A 601 -14.87 2.37 31.90
CA PRO A 601 -16.16 1.74 32.23
C PRO A 601 -17.38 2.65 32.05
N THR A 602 -17.17 3.96 31.90
CA THR A 602 -18.24 4.94 31.60
C THR A 602 -18.68 4.89 30.13
N GLY A 603 -17.88 4.27 29.25
CA GLY A 603 -18.03 4.35 27.80
C GLY A 603 -17.37 5.58 27.18
N LEU A 604 -16.70 6.40 27.99
CA LEU A 604 -15.94 7.57 27.51
C LEU A 604 -14.46 7.42 27.85
N THR A 605 -13.60 7.85 26.92
CA THR A 605 -12.15 7.75 27.08
C THR A 605 -11.44 8.90 26.38
N SER A 606 -10.29 9.32 26.93
CA SER A 606 -9.35 10.24 26.30
C SER A 606 -8.08 9.56 25.86
N TRP A 607 -8.07 8.23 25.83
CA TRP A 607 -6.91 7.45 25.39
C TRP A 607 -6.80 7.48 23.88
N GLY A 608 -5.88 8.28 23.37
CA GLY A 608 -5.63 8.56 21.96
C GLY A 608 -4.78 9.81 21.77
N ARG A 609 -4.52 10.20 20.52
CA ARG A 609 -3.74 11.41 20.20
C ARG A 609 -4.63 12.63 19.91
N GLY A 610 -5.91 12.41 19.58
CA GLY A 610 -6.85 13.46 19.20
C GLY A 610 -6.69 13.94 17.76
N ASP A 611 -7.31 15.05 17.43
CA ASP A 611 -7.32 15.63 16.09
C ASP A 611 -5.97 16.29 15.75
N TRP A 612 -5.03 15.50 15.22
CA TRP A 612 -3.63 15.91 15.02
C TRP A 612 -3.50 16.99 13.94
N VAL A 613 -2.58 17.94 14.13
CA VAL A 613 -2.30 19.07 13.24
C VAL A 613 -3.58 19.85 12.85
N PRO A 614 -4.38 20.35 13.82
CA PRO A 614 -5.53 21.20 13.50
C PRO A 614 -5.05 22.54 12.95
N VAL A 615 -5.89 23.20 12.14
CA VAL A 615 -5.58 24.54 11.60
C VAL A 615 -5.48 25.55 12.75
N LYS A 616 -6.56 25.63 13.55
CA LYS A 616 -6.70 26.66 14.61
C LYS A 616 -7.42 26.10 15.84
N SER A 617 -8.59 25.47 15.63
CA SER A 617 -9.45 25.03 16.71
C SER A 617 -9.10 23.61 17.16
N HIS A 618 -9.04 23.39 18.46
CA HIS A 618 -8.82 22.08 19.05
C HIS A 618 -10.14 21.41 19.44
N SER A 619 -10.32 20.18 19.04
CA SER A 619 -11.46 19.36 19.43
C SER A 619 -11.21 18.62 20.74
N SER A 620 -12.28 18.21 21.41
CA SER A 620 -12.19 17.36 22.61
C SER A 620 -11.62 15.98 22.25
N LYS A 621 -10.45 15.67 22.81
CA LYS A 621 -9.81 14.35 22.70
C LYS A 621 -10.72 13.23 23.26
N GLU A 622 -11.45 13.52 24.35
CA GLU A 622 -12.40 12.55 24.91
C GLU A 622 -13.56 12.28 23.96
N LEU A 623 -14.04 13.27 23.22
CA LEU A 623 -15.06 13.04 22.18
C LEU A 623 -14.51 12.16 21.06
N THR A 624 -13.37 12.54 20.46
CA THR A 624 -12.81 11.82 19.31
C THR A 624 -12.43 10.39 19.67
N SER A 625 -11.67 10.16 20.73
CA SER A 625 -11.28 8.83 21.18
C SER A 625 -12.48 7.95 21.56
N SER A 626 -13.53 8.53 22.19
CA SER A 626 -14.75 7.77 22.50
C SER A 626 -15.53 7.39 21.24
N VAL A 627 -15.53 8.22 20.20
CA VAL A 627 -16.15 7.86 18.91
C VAL A 627 -15.42 6.66 18.28
N TYR A 628 -14.09 6.61 18.30
CA TYR A 628 -13.35 5.45 17.79
C TYR A 628 -13.56 4.19 18.65
N PHE A 629 -13.71 4.34 19.97
CA PHE A 629 -14.15 3.23 20.84
C PHE A 629 -15.51 2.66 20.39
N TYR A 630 -16.47 3.51 20.07
CA TYR A 630 -17.75 3.08 19.49
C TYR A 630 -17.55 2.36 18.16
N VAL A 631 -16.74 2.89 17.27
CA VAL A 631 -16.48 2.34 15.93
C VAL A 631 -15.93 0.92 16.03
N ASP A 632 -14.88 0.71 16.82
CA ASP A 632 -14.23 -0.58 17.01
C ASP A 632 -15.19 -1.60 17.62
N THR A 633 -15.95 -1.17 18.64
CA THR A 633 -16.96 -2.01 19.30
C THR A 633 -18.09 -2.41 18.34
N LYS A 634 -18.54 -1.49 17.49
CA LYS A 634 -19.55 -1.74 16.45
C LYS A 634 -19.05 -2.72 15.39
N ILE A 635 -17.82 -2.54 14.93
CA ILE A 635 -17.18 -3.46 13.99
C ILE A 635 -17.12 -4.87 14.60
N LEU A 636 -16.66 -4.98 15.84
CA LEU A 636 -16.60 -6.25 16.56
C LEU A 636 -17.97 -6.91 16.72
N ALA A 637 -19.01 -6.14 17.05
CA ALA A 637 -20.39 -6.65 17.13
C ALA A 637 -20.87 -7.19 15.77
N ASN A 638 -20.62 -6.45 14.69
CA ASN A 638 -20.98 -6.88 13.34
C ASN A 638 -20.23 -8.15 12.93
N ALA A 639 -18.93 -8.22 13.21
CA ALA A 639 -18.11 -9.41 12.97
C ALA A 639 -18.60 -10.61 13.81
N ALA A 640 -18.96 -10.40 15.08
CA ALA A 640 -19.53 -11.44 15.94
C ALA A 640 -20.86 -12.00 15.37
N LYS A 641 -21.73 -11.12 14.86
CA LYS A 641 -22.97 -11.53 14.18
C LYS A 641 -22.65 -12.38 12.95
N MET A 642 -21.73 -11.93 12.12
CA MET A 642 -21.33 -12.61 10.88
C MET A 642 -20.72 -14.00 11.15
N PHE A 643 -19.91 -14.12 12.21
CA PHE A 643 -19.27 -15.39 12.59
C PHE A 643 -20.13 -16.26 13.55
N ASN A 644 -21.42 -15.92 13.73
CA ASN A 644 -22.35 -16.63 14.59
C ASN A 644 -21.90 -16.71 16.06
N LYS A 645 -21.14 -15.74 16.56
CA LYS A 645 -20.71 -15.63 17.96
C LYS A 645 -21.78 -14.86 18.74
N THR A 646 -22.87 -15.57 19.10
CA THR A 646 -24.10 -14.94 19.60
C THR A 646 -23.89 -14.16 20.90
N GLU A 647 -23.10 -14.67 21.85
CA GLU A 647 -22.89 -14.01 23.14
C GLU A 647 -22.00 -12.75 22.96
N ASP A 648 -20.97 -12.82 22.15
CA ASP A 648 -20.16 -11.66 21.78
C ASP A 648 -21.02 -10.59 21.08
N TYR A 649 -21.88 -10.99 20.14
CA TYR A 649 -22.80 -10.07 19.45
C TYR A 649 -23.72 -9.33 20.43
N LYS A 650 -24.32 -10.04 21.39
CA LYS A 650 -25.17 -9.41 22.42
C LYS A 650 -24.38 -8.42 23.27
N TYR A 651 -23.22 -8.84 23.76
CA TYR A 651 -22.39 -8.03 24.63
C TYR A 651 -21.90 -6.75 23.94
N TYR A 652 -21.26 -6.88 22.76
CA TYR A 652 -20.67 -5.74 22.07
C TYR A 652 -21.72 -4.83 21.42
N SER A 653 -22.90 -5.34 21.06
CA SER A 653 -24.02 -4.50 20.64
C SER A 653 -24.54 -3.63 21.79
N ALA A 654 -24.65 -4.19 23.00
CA ALA A 654 -25.03 -3.44 24.18
C ALA A 654 -23.96 -2.41 24.57
N LEU A 655 -22.68 -2.80 24.50
CA LEU A 655 -21.54 -1.89 24.75
C LEU A 655 -21.50 -0.74 23.75
N ALA A 656 -21.66 -1.00 22.47
CA ALA A 656 -21.71 0.05 21.44
C ALA A 656 -22.84 1.06 21.71
N ASN A 657 -24.03 0.58 22.08
CA ASN A 657 -25.14 1.45 22.46
C ASN A 657 -24.84 2.28 23.71
N LYS A 658 -24.22 1.68 24.72
CA LYS A 658 -23.76 2.37 25.95
C LYS A 658 -22.81 3.52 25.60
N ILE A 659 -21.78 3.25 24.78
CA ILE A 659 -20.80 4.26 24.35
C ILE A 659 -21.48 5.38 23.57
N LYS A 660 -22.31 5.04 22.58
CA LYS A 660 -23.08 6.00 21.79
C LYS A 660 -23.96 6.92 22.67
N ASN A 661 -24.63 6.37 23.64
CA ASN A 661 -25.48 7.15 24.59
C ASN A 661 -24.60 8.05 25.44
N ALA A 662 -23.51 7.54 26.03
CA ALA A 662 -22.60 8.33 26.84
C ALA A 662 -22.00 9.53 26.08
N ILE A 663 -21.62 9.34 24.79
CA ILE A 663 -21.16 10.43 23.92
C ILE A 663 -22.27 11.48 23.73
N ASN A 664 -23.48 11.05 23.39
CA ASN A 664 -24.59 11.97 23.15
C ASN A 664 -25.03 12.70 24.42
N ASP A 665 -25.09 12.01 25.56
CA ASP A 665 -25.48 12.60 26.83
C ASP A 665 -24.48 13.65 27.31
N LYS A 666 -23.19 13.45 27.05
CA LYS A 666 -22.16 14.40 27.49
C LYS A 666 -21.94 15.54 26.52
N PHE A 667 -21.93 15.27 25.20
CA PHE A 667 -21.42 16.22 24.21
C PHE A 667 -22.50 16.85 23.34
N LEU A 668 -23.68 16.21 23.15
CA LEU A 668 -24.73 16.73 22.27
C LEU A 668 -25.69 17.64 22.99
N ASN A 669 -25.76 18.91 22.60
CA ASN A 669 -26.87 19.76 22.91
C ASN A 669 -28.02 19.47 21.93
N ARG A 670 -29.08 18.79 22.39
CA ARG A 670 -30.22 18.37 21.56
C ARG A 670 -31.04 19.52 21.01
N GLU A 671 -31.09 20.64 21.70
CA GLU A 671 -31.86 21.83 21.24
C GLU A 671 -31.15 22.51 20.08
N THR A 672 -29.82 22.67 20.15
CA THR A 672 -29.06 23.36 19.10
C THR A 672 -28.57 22.40 18.03
N GLY A 673 -28.35 21.11 18.33
CA GLY A 673 -27.67 20.12 17.48
C GLY A 673 -26.17 20.37 17.41
N ILE A 674 -25.57 20.87 18.48
CA ILE A 674 -24.14 21.18 18.56
C ILE A 674 -23.47 20.16 19.48
N TYR A 675 -22.36 19.57 19.01
CA TYR A 675 -21.48 18.74 19.82
C TYR A 675 -20.35 19.58 20.41
N GLY A 676 -20.05 19.36 21.69
CA GLY A 676 -18.94 19.99 22.40
C GLY A 676 -18.94 21.51 22.29
N SER A 677 -17.81 22.06 21.83
CA SER A 677 -17.65 23.50 21.56
C SER A 677 -18.21 23.95 20.20
N GLY A 678 -18.59 22.98 19.35
CA GLY A 678 -19.14 23.21 18.04
C GLY A 678 -18.14 23.35 16.91
N VAL A 679 -16.84 23.08 17.13
CA VAL A 679 -15.82 23.13 16.06
C VAL A 679 -16.07 22.08 14.98
N GLN A 680 -15.54 22.31 13.76
CA GLN A 680 -15.81 21.45 12.59
C GLN A 680 -15.58 19.96 12.84
N THR A 681 -14.51 19.60 13.54
CA THR A 681 -14.20 18.19 13.88
C THR A 681 -15.25 17.59 14.81
N GLU A 682 -15.69 18.33 15.83
CA GLU A 682 -16.70 17.85 16.79
C GLU A 682 -18.09 17.67 16.19
N GLN A 683 -18.38 18.36 15.08
CA GLN A 683 -19.61 18.16 14.31
C GLN A 683 -19.47 17.02 13.29
N SER A 684 -18.35 16.96 12.57
CA SER A 684 -18.16 16.01 11.46
C SER A 684 -17.93 14.58 11.92
N VAL A 685 -17.11 14.35 12.97
CA VAL A 685 -16.75 13.01 13.44
C VAL A 685 -17.95 12.21 13.95
N PRO A 686 -18.85 12.75 14.80
CA PRO A 686 -20.07 12.05 15.21
C PRO A 686 -21.04 11.76 14.04
N LEU A 687 -21.13 12.66 13.05
CA LEU A 687 -21.95 12.43 11.85
C LEU A 687 -21.41 11.26 11.03
N GLN A 688 -20.12 11.28 10.71
CA GLN A 688 -19.45 10.27 9.89
C GLN A 688 -19.62 8.86 10.48
N TRP A 689 -19.49 8.72 11.79
CA TRP A 689 -19.50 7.42 12.44
C TRP A 689 -20.86 6.97 12.97
N GLY A 690 -21.93 7.74 12.67
CA GLY A 690 -23.32 7.37 13.01
C GLY A 690 -23.63 7.46 14.49
N ILE A 691 -22.95 8.34 15.23
CA ILE A 691 -23.22 8.67 16.63
C ILE A 691 -24.49 9.51 16.74
N VAL A 692 -24.67 10.49 15.84
CA VAL A 692 -25.80 11.43 15.87
C VAL A 692 -27.14 10.69 15.80
N PRO A 693 -28.13 11.02 16.67
CA PRO A 693 -29.50 10.50 16.55
C PRO A 693 -30.10 10.84 15.18
N GLU A 694 -30.90 9.91 14.63
CA GLU A 694 -31.42 10.04 13.25
C GLU A 694 -32.16 11.33 13.00
N GLU A 695 -33.02 11.70 13.96
CA GLU A 695 -33.84 12.92 13.92
C GLU A 695 -33.01 14.23 13.95
N LEU A 696 -31.77 14.17 14.40
CA LEU A 696 -30.90 15.36 14.50
C LEU A 696 -29.81 15.43 13.41
N LYS A 697 -29.61 14.38 12.61
CA LYS A 697 -28.56 14.33 11.59
C LYS A 697 -28.55 15.52 10.65
N ARG A 698 -29.70 15.85 10.06
CA ARG A 698 -29.83 17.03 9.18
C ARG A 698 -29.51 18.36 9.89
N LYS A 699 -29.91 18.50 11.16
CA LYS A 699 -29.66 19.69 11.95
C LYS A 699 -28.17 19.85 12.24
N VAL A 700 -27.48 18.76 12.66
CA VAL A 700 -26.03 18.74 12.94
C VAL A 700 -25.26 19.02 11.65
N ALA A 701 -25.61 18.38 10.53
CA ALA A 701 -24.99 18.60 9.22
C ALA A 701 -25.15 20.05 8.75
N ARG A 702 -26.35 20.65 8.90
CA ARG A 702 -26.58 22.04 8.54
C ARG A 702 -25.81 23.03 9.43
N ASN A 703 -25.62 22.71 10.72
CA ASN A 703 -24.74 23.49 11.60
C ASN A 703 -23.28 23.43 11.15
N LEU A 704 -22.79 22.23 10.77
CA LEU A 704 -21.46 22.08 10.20
C LEU A 704 -21.32 22.89 8.90
N ALA A 705 -22.30 22.78 7.99
CA ALA A 705 -22.28 23.52 6.73
C ALA A 705 -22.24 25.04 6.96
N LYS A 706 -23.04 25.58 7.90
CA LYS A 706 -22.99 27.01 8.26
C LYS A 706 -21.64 27.46 8.80
N GLN A 707 -20.94 26.63 9.55
CA GLN A 707 -19.58 26.93 10.02
C GLN A 707 -18.61 27.03 8.86
N VAL A 708 -18.66 26.06 7.94
CA VAL A 708 -17.82 26.02 6.73
C VAL A 708 -18.14 27.25 5.84
N GLU A 709 -19.43 27.61 5.66
CA GLU A 709 -19.86 28.76 4.91
C GLU A 709 -19.36 30.08 5.57
N ALA A 710 -19.48 30.20 6.89
CA ALA A 710 -19.01 31.36 7.65
C ALA A 710 -17.47 31.50 7.62
N ALA A 711 -16.76 30.39 7.51
CA ALA A 711 -15.30 30.37 7.30
C ALA A 711 -14.90 30.61 5.83
N GLY A 712 -15.83 30.96 4.93
CA GLY A 712 -15.55 31.16 3.50
C GLY A 712 -15.19 29.86 2.79
N PHE A 713 -15.78 28.72 3.19
CA PHE A 713 -15.49 27.37 2.69
C PHE A 713 -14.04 26.92 2.94
N HIS A 714 -13.51 27.24 4.12
CA HIS A 714 -12.19 26.81 4.58
C HIS A 714 -12.28 25.78 5.70
N LEU A 715 -11.23 24.97 5.79
CA LEU A 715 -11.06 23.98 6.84
C LEU A 715 -10.66 24.63 8.18
N ASP A 716 -11.16 24.05 9.27
CA ASP A 716 -10.63 24.26 10.63
C ASP A 716 -10.66 22.93 11.37
N VAL A 717 -9.87 22.01 10.87
CA VAL A 717 -9.78 20.62 11.34
C VAL A 717 -8.33 20.14 11.39
N GLY A 718 -8.08 19.12 12.20
CA GLY A 718 -6.92 18.23 12.07
C GLY A 718 -7.27 16.98 11.25
N VAL A 719 -6.49 15.93 11.45
CA VAL A 719 -6.59 14.69 10.62
C VAL A 719 -7.91 13.95 10.79
N LEU A 720 -8.47 13.90 12.02
CA LEU A 720 -9.74 13.21 12.28
C LEU A 720 -10.92 13.94 11.65
N GLY A 721 -10.89 15.26 11.75
CA GLY A 721 -11.89 16.09 11.09
C GLY A 721 -11.75 16.08 9.56
N ALA A 722 -10.52 16.06 9.02
CA ALA A 722 -10.28 15.96 7.59
C ALA A 722 -10.83 14.64 7.00
N LYS A 723 -10.64 13.52 7.74
CA LYS A 723 -11.23 12.22 7.37
C LYS A 723 -12.77 12.27 7.33
N ALA A 724 -13.39 13.05 8.22
CA ALA A 724 -14.84 13.01 8.41
C ALA A 724 -15.61 14.05 7.60
N ILE A 725 -15.11 15.28 7.49
CA ILE A 725 -15.92 16.46 7.12
C ILE A 725 -16.59 16.37 5.75
N LEU A 726 -15.88 15.94 4.72
CA LEU A 726 -16.43 15.88 3.36
C LEU A 726 -17.50 14.79 3.24
N ASN A 727 -17.28 13.62 3.85
CA ASN A 727 -18.25 12.54 3.91
C ASN A 727 -19.47 12.95 4.74
N ALA A 728 -19.26 13.51 5.94
CA ALA A 728 -20.32 13.98 6.83
C ALA A 728 -21.26 14.99 6.15
N LEU A 729 -20.72 15.95 5.42
CA LEU A 729 -21.51 16.92 4.66
C LEU A 729 -22.26 16.24 3.50
N SER A 730 -21.54 15.47 2.66
CA SER A 730 -22.10 14.89 1.43
C SER A 730 -23.22 13.90 1.70
N GLU A 731 -23.04 13.03 2.70
CA GLU A 731 -24.01 11.98 3.03
C GLU A 731 -25.25 12.50 3.79
N ASN A 732 -25.21 13.76 4.29
CA ASN A 732 -26.30 14.34 5.05
C ASN A 732 -26.94 15.57 4.38
N GLY A 733 -26.83 15.69 3.04
CA GLY A 733 -27.56 16.65 2.22
C GLY A 733 -26.86 17.98 1.97
N GLU A 734 -25.60 18.14 2.41
CA GLU A 734 -24.80 19.38 2.27
C GLU A 734 -23.65 19.20 1.24
N ALA A 735 -23.91 18.43 0.17
CA ALA A 735 -22.89 18.10 -0.85
C ALA A 735 -22.36 19.32 -1.61
N GLU A 736 -23.15 20.37 -1.77
CA GLU A 736 -22.70 21.64 -2.37
C GLU A 736 -21.62 22.31 -1.52
N THR A 737 -21.80 22.34 -0.19
CA THR A 737 -20.83 22.85 0.77
C THR A 737 -19.57 21.99 0.77
N ALA A 738 -19.71 20.66 0.74
CA ALA A 738 -18.58 19.73 0.67
C ALA A 738 -17.74 19.95 -0.61
N TYR A 739 -18.39 20.14 -1.76
CA TYR A 739 -17.69 20.41 -3.02
C TYR A 739 -16.94 21.75 -2.98
N LYS A 740 -17.56 22.82 -2.49
CA LYS A 740 -16.91 24.14 -2.36
C LYS A 740 -15.71 24.09 -1.42
N LEU A 741 -15.82 23.34 -0.32
CA LEU A 741 -14.72 23.10 0.61
C LEU A 741 -13.57 22.35 -0.06
N ALA A 742 -13.84 21.26 -0.80
CA ALA A 742 -12.84 20.48 -1.50
C ALA A 742 -12.19 21.23 -2.68
N ALA A 743 -12.94 22.14 -3.33
CA ALA A 743 -12.47 22.95 -4.46
C ALA A 743 -11.86 24.30 -4.04
N GLN A 744 -11.70 24.55 -2.73
CA GLN A 744 -11.04 25.75 -2.21
C GLN A 744 -9.53 25.70 -2.51
N ASP A 745 -8.96 26.81 -2.99
CA ASP A 745 -7.55 26.92 -3.38
C ASP A 745 -6.73 27.91 -2.54
N THR A 746 -7.37 28.56 -1.56
CA THR A 746 -6.70 29.44 -0.59
C THR A 746 -6.58 28.78 0.78
N TYR A 747 -5.67 29.29 1.61
CA TYR A 747 -5.39 28.76 2.95
C TYR A 747 -6.57 28.98 3.93
N PRO A 748 -6.89 27.98 4.75
CA PRO A 748 -6.42 26.58 4.77
C PRO A 748 -7.30 25.64 3.91
N SER A 749 -6.67 24.91 3.00
CA SER A 749 -7.34 23.91 2.15
C SER A 749 -6.32 22.98 1.48
N TRP A 750 -6.76 21.80 1.01
CA TRP A 750 -5.94 20.93 0.15
C TRP A 750 -5.50 21.64 -1.13
N GLY A 751 -6.39 22.43 -1.73
CA GLY A 751 -6.11 23.16 -2.97
C GLY A 751 -5.04 24.23 -2.81
N CYS A 752 -4.88 24.79 -1.61
CA CYS A 752 -3.78 25.72 -1.32
C CYS A 752 -2.42 25.09 -1.54
N TRP A 753 -2.21 23.84 -1.14
CA TRP A 753 -0.97 23.13 -1.41
C TRP A 753 -0.70 22.99 -2.90
N ILE A 754 -1.73 22.59 -3.66
CA ILE A 754 -1.64 22.40 -5.12
C ILE A 754 -1.39 23.73 -5.86
N ALA A 755 -2.04 24.82 -5.42
CA ALA A 755 -1.86 26.15 -5.98
C ALA A 755 -0.42 26.66 -5.76
N ASN A 756 0.21 26.27 -4.67
CA ASN A 756 1.60 26.56 -4.34
C ASN A 756 2.63 25.53 -4.88
N GLY A 757 2.21 24.66 -5.81
CA GLY A 757 3.10 23.78 -6.56
C GLY A 757 3.38 22.42 -5.92
N ALA A 758 2.63 22.02 -4.88
CA ALA A 758 2.73 20.68 -4.33
C ALA A 758 2.29 19.63 -5.36
N THR A 759 2.98 18.50 -5.36
CA THR A 759 2.70 17.33 -6.20
C THR A 759 2.33 16.09 -5.37
N THR A 760 2.24 16.29 -4.06
CA THR A 760 1.88 15.34 -3.00
C THR A 760 0.99 16.07 -2.01
N LEU A 761 0.40 15.36 -1.07
CA LEU A 761 -0.23 15.98 0.11
C LEU A 761 0.87 16.31 1.15
N LEU A 762 0.64 17.38 1.90
CA LEU A 762 1.54 17.85 2.94
C LEU A 762 1.06 17.39 4.32
N GLU A 763 1.97 17.39 5.28
CA GLU A 763 1.67 17.05 6.67
C GLU A 763 1.01 18.20 7.45
N ASN A 764 1.19 19.45 7.02
CA ASN A 764 0.63 20.61 7.68
C ASN A 764 -0.20 21.49 6.74
N TRP A 765 -1.28 22.04 7.26
CA TRP A 765 -2.09 23.02 6.51
C TRP A 765 -1.30 24.29 6.20
N ASP A 766 -0.49 24.77 7.14
CA ASP A 766 0.33 25.96 7.00
C ASP A 766 1.66 25.64 6.30
N LEU A 767 1.86 26.22 5.12
CA LEU A 767 3.11 26.12 4.35
C LEU A 767 4.33 26.70 5.08
N ASN A 768 4.10 27.58 6.07
CA ASN A 768 5.15 28.22 6.89
C ASN A 768 5.30 27.57 8.27
N ALA A 769 4.66 26.46 8.50
CA ALA A 769 4.82 25.72 9.75
C ALA A 769 6.27 25.39 10.02
N THR A 770 6.63 25.30 11.32
CA THR A 770 7.98 24.95 11.78
C THR A 770 8.06 23.56 12.40
N ARG A 771 6.93 22.85 12.48
CA ARG A 771 6.80 21.47 12.97
C ARG A 771 5.82 20.72 12.08
N ASP A 772 5.97 19.39 12.04
CA ASP A 772 5.09 18.53 11.24
C ASP A 772 5.03 19.02 9.79
N ILE A 773 6.18 19.04 9.10
CA ILE A 773 6.39 19.76 7.83
C ILE A 773 6.96 18.92 6.71
N SER A 774 6.62 17.63 6.67
CA SER A 774 6.87 16.78 5.51
C SER A 774 6.05 17.28 4.30
N ASP A 775 6.70 17.40 3.14
CA ASP A 775 6.00 17.75 1.90
C ASP A 775 5.48 16.49 1.15
N ASN A 776 5.51 15.31 1.79
CA ASN A 776 4.97 14.08 1.23
C ASN A 776 4.40 13.19 2.36
N HIS A 777 3.11 13.37 2.64
CA HIS A 777 2.42 12.71 3.74
C HIS A 777 1.03 12.26 3.31
N MET A 778 0.54 11.11 3.81
CA MET A 778 -0.75 10.58 3.36
C MET A 778 -1.89 10.76 4.35
N MET A 779 -1.67 11.27 5.57
CA MET A 779 -2.69 11.31 6.63
C MET A 779 -3.96 12.11 6.28
N PHE A 780 -3.84 13.13 5.43
CA PHE A 780 -4.97 13.91 4.93
C PHE A 780 -5.59 13.34 3.64
N GLY A 781 -5.28 12.07 3.31
CA GLY A 781 -5.60 11.45 2.03
C GLY A 781 -7.03 10.94 1.86
N GLU A 782 -7.91 11.01 2.85
CA GLU A 782 -9.31 10.55 2.71
C GLU A 782 -10.08 11.25 1.58
N ILE A 783 -9.68 12.47 1.22
CA ILE A 783 -10.27 13.20 0.09
C ILE A 783 -10.24 12.39 -1.21
N GLY A 784 -9.23 11.54 -1.41
CA GLY A 784 -9.14 10.64 -2.57
C GLY A 784 -10.29 9.63 -2.63
N GLY A 785 -10.68 9.05 -1.49
CA GLY A 785 -11.84 8.17 -1.37
C GLY A 785 -13.16 8.93 -1.53
N TRP A 786 -13.22 10.16 -0.99
CA TRP A 786 -14.40 11.00 -1.10
C TRP A 786 -14.75 11.34 -2.56
N PHE A 787 -13.80 11.45 -3.48
CA PHE A 787 -14.11 11.69 -4.90
C PHE A 787 -15.00 10.60 -5.49
N TYR A 788 -14.78 9.32 -5.11
CA TYR A 788 -15.63 8.19 -5.54
C TYR A 788 -16.97 8.20 -4.83
N LYS A 789 -17.01 8.45 -3.51
CA LYS A 789 -18.23 8.44 -2.70
C LYS A 789 -19.03 9.72 -2.88
N GLY A 790 -18.41 10.85 -2.54
CA GLY A 790 -19.09 12.15 -2.45
C GLY A 790 -19.48 12.74 -3.81
N LEU A 791 -18.70 12.53 -4.87
CA LEU A 791 -19.00 13.01 -6.23
C LEU A 791 -19.52 11.90 -7.14
N GLY A 792 -18.82 10.77 -7.20
CA GLY A 792 -19.18 9.61 -8.02
C GLY A 792 -20.36 8.81 -7.46
N GLY A 793 -20.57 8.85 -6.17
CA GLY A 793 -21.67 8.14 -5.50
C GLY A 793 -21.49 6.62 -5.44
N ILE A 794 -20.29 6.10 -5.58
CA ILE A 794 -20.01 4.66 -5.58
C ILE A 794 -19.76 4.16 -4.15
N PHE A 795 -20.66 3.33 -3.61
CA PHE A 795 -20.54 2.75 -2.28
C PHE A 795 -20.75 1.24 -2.31
N PRO A 796 -19.99 0.44 -1.53
CA PRO A 796 -20.36 -0.94 -1.28
C PRO A 796 -21.62 -1.02 -0.42
N ASP A 797 -22.47 -2.00 -0.66
CA ASP A 797 -23.63 -2.26 0.19
C ASP A 797 -23.20 -3.09 1.41
N PRO A 798 -23.43 -2.63 2.66
CA PRO A 798 -23.10 -3.38 3.86
C PRO A 798 -23.78 -4.76 4.00
N GLU A 799 -24.95 -4.91 3.39
CA GLU A 799 -25.68 -6.20 3.38
C GLU A 799 -25.17 -7.15 2.27
N ASN A 800 -24.51 -6.60 1.24
CA ASN A 800 -23.95 -7.34 0.11
C ASN A 800 -22.54 -6.81 -0.25
N PRO A 801 -21.54 -7.02 0.60
CA PRO A 801 -20.20 -6.43 0.47
C PRO A 801 -19.46 -6.91 -0.79
N GLY A 802 -18.30 -6.30 -1.06
CA GLY A 802 -17.49 -6.59 -2.24
C GLY A 802 -18.07 -6.05 -3.53
N PHE A 803 -19.06 -5.13 -3.45
CA PHE A 803 -19.80 -4.61 -4.61
C PHE A 803 -20.63 -5.68 -5.34
N LYS A 804 -21.04 -6.72 -4.64
CA LYS A 804 -22.08 -7.63 -5.13
C LYS A 804 -23.37 -6.87 -5.40
N HIS A 805 -23.72 -5.95 -4.50
CA HIS A 805 -24.69 -4.88 -4.74
C HIS A 805 -24.02 -3.52 -4.56
N ILE A 806 -24.32 -2.59 -5.45
CA ILE A 806 -23.69 -1.26 -5.49
C ILE A 806 -24.73 -0.22 -5.11
N LEU A 807 -24.44 0.60 -4.10
CA LEU A 807 -25.26 1.76 -3.81
C LEU A 807 -24.72 2.97 -4.59
N LEU A 808 -25.50 3.48 -5.54
CA LEU A 808 -25.13 4.64 -6.35
C LEU A 808 -25.85 5.89 -5.81
N ARG A 809 -25.09 6.78 -5.15
CA ARG A 809 -25.58 8.02 -4.53
C ARG A 809 -24.78 9.23 -5.00
N PRO A 810 -24.71 9.49 -6.32
CA PRO A 810 -23.92 10.61 -6.83
C PRO A 810 -24.48 11.94 -6.38
N ASN A 811 -23.60 12.93 -6.21
CA ASN A 811 -23.98 14.31 -6.02
C ASN A 811 -23.61 15.13 -7.26
N PHE A 812 -24.46 16.10 -7.59
CA PHE A 812 -24.30 16.97 -8.76
C PHE A 812 -24.13 18.42 -8.31
N PRO A 813 -22.96 18.81 -7.74
CA PRO A 813 -22.73 20.18 -7.28
C PRO A 813 -22.76 21.18 -8.44
N SER A 814 -23.23 22.40 -8.17
CA SER A 814 -23.46 23.42 -9.21
C SER A 814 -22.16 23.87 -9.92
N GLY A 815 -21.06 23.84 -9.23
CA GLY A 815 -19.73 24.22 -9.74
C GLY A 815 -19.02 23.16 -10.58
N LEU A 816 -19.66 21.99 -10.83
CA LEU A 816 -19.08 20.90 -11.61
C LEU A 816 -19.97 20.55 -12.80
N ASN A 817 -19.40 20.48 -14.01
CA ASN A 817 -20.15 20.22 -15.25
C ASN A 817 -20.12 18.76 -15.68
N GLU A 818 -19.06 18.02 -15.30
CA GLU A 818 -18.91 16.61 -15.59
C GLU A 818 -18.04 15.93 -14.55
N LEU A 819 -18.27 14.65 -14.39
CA LEU A 819 -17.46 13.73 -13.62
C LEU A 819 -17.49 12.35 -14.25
N GLU A 820 -16.37 11.67 -14.27
CA GLU A 820 -16.23 10.25 -14.56
C GLU A 820 -15.43 9.58 -13.44
N ALA A 821 -16.10 8.69 -12.69
CA ALA A 821 -15.48 7.85 -11.68
C ALA A 821 -15.52 6.39 -12.15
N ARG A 822 -14.38 5.75 -12.26
CA ARG A 822 -14.25 4.31 -12.57
C ARG A 822 -13.58 3.60 -11.41
N TYR A 823 -14.09 2.44 -11.09
CA TYR A 823 -13.54 1.58 -10.06
C TYR A 823 -13.59 0.11 -10.48
N GLN A 824 -12.45 -0.58 -10.41
CA GLN A 824 -12.35 -2.01 -10.68
C GLN A 824 -12.68 -2.78 -9.40
N SER A 825 -13.93 -3.20 -9.25
CA SER A 825 -14.37 -4.04 -8.15
C SER A 825 -13.95 -5.51 -8.34
N PRO A 826 -14.12 -6.39 -7.32
CA PRO A 826 -13.91 -7.83 -7.51
C PRO A 826 -14.76 -8.45 -8.62
N TYR A 827 -15.90 -7.86 -8.95
CA TYR A 827 -16.79 -8.32 -10.02
C TYR A 827 -16.47 -7.71 -11.39
N GLY A 828 -15.74 -6.61 -11.46
CA GLY A 828 -15.39 -5.90 -12.68
C GLY A 828 -15.57 -4.39 -12.56
N GLU A 829 -15.49 -3.67 -13.69
CA GLU A 829 -15.54 -2.22 -13.72
C GLU A 829 -16.93 -1.67 -13.34
N ILE A 830 -16.95 -0.80 -12.34
CA ILE A 830 -18.06 0.10 -12.03
C ILE A 830 -17.71 1.45 -12.64
N CYS A 831 -18.61 2.01 -13.45
CA CYS A 831 -18.48 3.37 -13.97
C CYS A 831 -19.67 4.20 -13.52
N SER A 832 -19.38 5.34 -12.92
CA SER A 832 -20.33 6.40 -12.59
C SER A 832 -19.88 7.67 -13.30
N LYS A 833 -20.56 8.02 -14.39
CA LYS A 833 -20.24 9.18 -15.22
C LYS A 833 -21.45 10.04 -15.42
N TRP A 834 -21.33 11.34 -15.19
CA TRP A 834 -22.42 12.26 -15.45
C TRP A 834 -21.94 13.56 -16.11
N GLU A 835 -22.84 14.13 -16.90
CA GLU A 835 -22.67 15.40 -17.58
C GLU A 835 -23.87 16.30 -17.29
N ARG A 836 -23.60 17.57 -16.95
CA ARG A 836 -24.60 18.60 -16.78
C ARG A 836 -24.95 19.21 -18.14
N LYS A 837 -26.20 19.08 -18.54
CA LYS A 837 -26.79 19.80 -19.67
C LYS A 837 -27.64 20.96 -19.12
N LYS A 838 -28.16 21.84 -19.98
CA LYS A 838 -28.84 23.07 -19.61
C LYS A 838 -29.87 22.91 -18.46
N ASN A 839 -30.67 21.86 -18.46
CA ASN A 839 -31.77 21.64 -17.50
C ASN A 839 -31.84 20.19 -16.97
N ARG A 840 -30.85 19.35 -17.26
CA ARG A 840 -30.79 17.94 -16.82
C ARG A 840 -29.37 17.50 -16.60
N ILE A 841 -29.22 16.42 -15.85
CA ILE A 841 -28.02 15.61 -15.77
C ILE A 841 -28.24 14.37 -16.66
N VAL A 842 -27.27 14.05 -17.48
CA VAL A 842 -27.20 12.75 -18.19
C VAL A 842 -26.22 11.87 -17.41
N TYR A 843 -26.72 10.79 -16.83
CA TYR A 843 -25.97 9.91 -15.96
C TYR A 843 -25.81 8.55 -16.60
N HIS A 844 -24.56 8.18 -16.90
CA HIS A 844 -24.14 6.91 -17.46
C HIS A 844 -23.61 6.01 -16.36
N VAL A 845 -24.13 4.80 -16.27
CA VAL A 845 -23.71 3.81 -15.28
C VAL A 845 -23.27 2.54 -15.99
N THR A 846 -22.18 1.93 -15.53
CA THR A 846 -21.82 0.55 -15.85
C THR A 846 -21.87 -0.26 -14.56
N VAL A 847 -22.67 -1.32 -14.56
CA VAL A 847 -22.75 -2.33 -13.49
C VAL A 847 -22.08 -3.59 -14.02
N PRO A 848 -21.05 -4.13 -13.36
CA PRO A 848 -20.35 -5.31 -13.84
C PRO A 848 -21.23 -6.55 -13.83
N ALA A 849 -20.87 -7.54 -14.64
CA ALA A 849 -21.51 -8.86 -14.62
C ALA A 849 -21.53 -9.44 -13.20
N ASN A 850 -22.57 -10.15 -12.85
CA ASN A 850 -22.76 -10.77 -11.55
C ASN A 850 -22.99 -9.80 -10.38
N SER A 851 -23.19 -8.50 -10.67
CA SER A 851 -23.56 -7.47 -9.69
C SER A 851 -24.89 -6.81 -10.05
N THR A 852 -25.47 -6.14 -9.07
CA THR A 852 -26.62 -5.26 -9.21
C THR A 852 -26.32 -3.90 -8.58
N ALA A 853 -27.13 -2.89 -8.86
CA ALA A 853 -27.00 -1.59 -8.21
C ALA A 853 -28.37 -0.99 -7.89
N THR A 854 -28.41 -0.12 -6.88
CA THR A 854 -29.53 0.79 -6.64
C THR A 854 -29.06 2.22 -6.77
N PHE A 855 -29.59 2.96 -7.73
CA PHE A 855 -29.37 4.37 -7.88
C PHE A 855 -30.34 5.16 -6.97
N TYR A 856 -29.83 6.08 -6.18
CA TYR A 856 -30.59 7.01 -5.35
C TYR A 856 -30.43 8.42 -5.91
N ALA A 857 -31.54 9.01 -6.34
CA ALA A 857 -31.55 10.37 -6.87
C ALA A 857 -31.30 11.40 -5.77
N PRO A 858 -30.31 12.30 -5.91
CA PRO A 858 -30.10 13.38 -4.95
C PRO A 858 -31.23 14.42 -5.00
N ASP A 859 -31.35 15.21 -3.94
CA ASP A 859 -32.48 16.15 -3.75
C ASP A 859 -32.58 17.23 -4.83
N ASN A 860 -31.51 17.54 -5.56
CA ASN A 860 -31.47 18.61 -6.58
C ASN A 860 -31.92 18.15 -7.99
N VAL A 861 -32.34 16.88 -8.17
CA VAL A 861 -32.93 16.41 -9.42
C VAL A 861 -34.35 15.87 -9.22
N LYS A 862 -35.13 15.76 -10.34
CA LYS A 862 -36.46 15.17 -10.38
C LYS A 862 -36.35 13.74 -10.87
N GLY A 863 -37.26 12.87 -10.45
CA GLY A 863 -37.34 11.47 -10.87
C GLY A 863 -37.69 10.53 -9.71
N GLU A 864 -37.68 9.25 -9.97
CA GLU A 864 -37.83 8.24 -8.93
C GLU A 864 -36.68 8.33 -7.92
N ARG A 865 -36.98 8.19 -6.63
CA ARG A 865 -35.98 8.30 -5.59
C ARG A 865 -34.98 7.16 -5.58
N ALA A 866 -35.41 5.97 -5.99
CA ALA A 866 -34.58 4.78 -6.08
C ALA A 866 -34.88 4.00 -7.35
N VAL A 867 -33.83 3.64 -8.11
CA VAL A 867 -33.95 2.85 -9.35
C VAL A 867 -33.00 1.66 -9.25
N ASN A 868 -33.52 0.44 -9.38
CA ASN A 868 -32.73 -0.77 -9.42
C ASN A 868 -32.14 -0.97 -10.82
N LEU A 869 -30.86 -1.29 -10.86
CA LEU A 869 -30.07 -1.52 -12.09
C LEU A 869 -29.47 -2.92 -12.03
N GLU A 870 -29.68 -3.69 -13.06
CA GLU A 870 -29.00 -4.98 -13.26
C GLU A 870 -27.64 -4.79 -13.95
N ALA A 871 -26.85 -5.85 -14.09
CA ALA A 871 -25.59 -5.81 -14.82
C ALA A 871 -25.77 -5.21 -16.23
N GLY A 872 -24.78 -4.48 -16.72
CA GLY A 872 -24.78 -3.83 -18.02
C GLY A 872 -24.66 -2.31 -17.96
N LYS A 873 -24.89 -1.67 -19.10
CA LYS A 873 -24.79 -0.21 -19.24
C LYS A 873 -26.17 0.43 -19.19
N HIS A 874 -26.29 1.53 -18.45
CA HIS A 874 -27.52 2.27 -18.23
C HIS A 874 -27.29 3.77 -18.47
N ILE A 875 -28.33 4.45 -18.95
CA ILE A 875 -28.36 5.90 -19.12
C ILE A 875 -29.62 6.43 -18.44
N LEU A 876 -29.45 7.35 -17.50
CA LEU A 876 -30.56 8.00 -16.81
C LEU A 876 -30.54 9.51 -17.14
N GLU A 877 -31.67 10.06 -17.58
CA GLU A 877 -31.85 11.50 -17.76
C GLU A 877 -32.58 12.08 -16.56
N LEU A 878 -31.90 12.94 -15.81
CA LEU A 878 -32.37 13.47 -14.53
C LEU A 878 -32.62 14.98 -14.65
N PRO A 879 -33.88 15.44 -14.78
CA PRO A 879 -34.18 16.87 -14.85
C PRO A 879 -33.79 17.59 -13.56
N ILE A 880 -33.08 18.69 -13.66
CA ILE A 880 -32.65 19.50 -12.49
C ILE A 880 -33.87 20.23 -11.93
N LYS A 881 -34.04 20.21 -10.60
CA LYS A 881 -35.03 21.05 -9.92
C LYS A 881 -34.59 22.51 -10.04
N ARG A 882 -35.49 23.37 -10.48
CA ARG A 882 -35.25 24.84 -10.40
C ARG A 882 -35.14 25.23 -8.94
N ALA A 883 -34.07 25.96 -8.58
CA ALA A 883 -34.01 26.59 -7.28
C ALA A 883 -35.25 27.48 -7.14
N VAL A 884 -36.10 27.22 -6.15
CA VAL A 884 -37.13 28.12 -5.74
C VAL A 884 -36.44 29.16 -4.88
N TYR A 885 -36.16 30.33 -5.44
CA TYR A 885 -35.64 31.50 -4.75
C TYR A 885 -36.68 32.09 -3.81
#